data_57578f236168589602c8db5050c84205
#
_entry.id   57578f236168589602c8db5050c84205
#
_cell.length_a   1.000
_cell.length_b   1.000
_cell.length_c   1.000
_cell.angle_alpha   90.00
_cell.angle_beta   90.00
_cell.angle_gamma   90.00
#
_symmetry.space_group_name_H-M   'P 1'
#
loop_
_entity.id
_entity.type
_entity.pdbx_description
1 polymer ?
#
loop_
_entity_poly.entity_id
_entity_poly.type
_entity_poly.pdbx_seq_one_letter_code
_entity_poly.pdbx_strand_id
1 'polypeptide(L)'
;PGASLGGDWREQVLDVPWHNPNGENLVAKVSCKMPMLYTPQDTAPAGLRTANEPTLMHASGRPIRVLALDVGMKQNQIRCFTSRGVELKVVPFDHDILTEPEPYDGLFISNGPGDPMQCTQTIQRLRALLARTSDVIPIFGICLGHQLLALAAGAQTTKMKYGNRGQNIPCTSQLSGRCYITSQNHGYAVDAQSLPDGWAELFVNANDHSNEGIYCTHAPFFSVQFHPESTPGPRDTEFLFDVFVRSVVDNAAVRHSAHSGGNAPTLAPVAFPGGRRADHEAAFPRLHPKKVLVLGSGGLSIGQAGEFDYSGSQAIKALKEEGIYTVLINPNIATIQTSAGLADKVYFLPVTPEFVLKVLRHERPDGIYCTFGGQTALNVGIHLKDEFEKLGVLNLGTPIDTIIKTEDRDLFARAMEEIGERCAPSASANTWDEALQAAHNIGFPVIVRAAFALGGLGSGFAKNEDELRRLCHTAFANSPQVLVEKSMRGWKEVEYEVVRDCRDNCITVCNMENFDPLGVHTGDSIVVAPSQTLSDEDYNMLRTTAVNVIRHLGVVGECNIQYALNPHSREYCIIEVNARLSRSSALASKATGYPLAFVAAKLGLNIPLNELRNSVTRETCACFEPSLDYVVTKIPRWDLRKFMRVSSKLGSSMKSVGEVMAIGRTFEESVQKAIRSVDPSFAGFSENDMVDDAEIDEELEFPTDRRIFAVANALARGRSVEHIHKLSNIDRWFLRKLEGIIAAAKAMEHSGAAQIPADLLRRAKQLGFSDHQIAKYSASTELAVRRRRQELGITPFVKQIDTVAAEFPAQTNYLYTTYHAVEHDLNFEDHGVMVLGSGVYRIGSSVEFDWCAVRAIRTLRAKGFKTVMVNYNPETCLLYTSDAADDLLCV
;
A
#
# COMPACT_ATOMS: atom_id res chain seq x y z
N PRO A 1 -25.86 -18.02 11.79
CA PRO A 1 -26.76 -19.10 12.13
C PRO A 1 -26.62 -20.18 11.07
N GLY A 2 -25.71 -21.15 11.31
CA GLY A 2 -25.48 -22.27 10.44
C GLY A 2 -26.57 -23.31 10.66
N ALA A 3 -27.55 -23.34 9.78
CA ALA A 3 -28.31 -24.54 9.58
C ALA A 3 -27.37 -25.57 8.94
N SER A 4 -27.07 -26.66 9.62
CA SER A 4 -26.43 -27.82 9.02
C SER A 4 -27.34 -28.32 7.92
N LEU A 5 -26.93 -28.15 6.67
CA LEU A 5 -27.55 -28.85 5.55
C LEU A 5 -27.18 -30.32 5.71
N GLY A 6 -28.08 -31.09 6.35
CA GLY A 6 -27.97 -32.54 6.42
C GLY A 6 -28.33 -33.12 5.05
N GLY A 7 -27.41 -33.80 4.43
CA GLY A 7 -27.53 -34.39 3.12
C GLY A 7 -26.42 -33.95 2.18
N ASP A 8 -26.21 -34.64 1.09
CA ASP A 8 -25.22 -34.22 0.09
C ASP A 8 -25.68 -32.91 -0.57
N TRP A 9 -25.16 -31.82 -0.07
CA TRP A 9 -25.46 -30.47 -0.57
C TRP A 9 -25.17 -30.34 -2.08
N ARG A 10 -24.29 -31.16 -2.64
CA ARG A 10 -23.93 -31.19 -4.06
C ARG A 10 -25.13 -31.67 -4.91
N GLU A 11 -25.86 -32.69 -4.47
CA GLU A 11 -27.09 -33.14 -5.13
C GLU A 11 -28.17 -32.06 -5.02
N GLN A 12 -28.31 -31.40 -3.86
CA GLN A 12 -29.29 -30.32 -3.69
C GLN A 12 -29.00 -29.09 -4.56
N VAL A 13 -27.72 -28.75 -4.81
CA VAL A 13 -27.32 -27.66 -5.70
C VAL A 13 -27.58 -28.00 -7.16
N LEU A 14 -27.43 -29.25 -7.57
CA LEU A 14 -27.72 -29.69 -8.95
C LEU A 14 -29.20 -29.64 -9.28
N ASP A 15 -30.08 -29.74 -8.30
CA ASP A 15 -31.54 -29.64 -8.48
C ASP A 15 -32.08 -28.21 -8.53
N VAL A 16 -31.25 -27.19 -8.24
CA VAL A 16 -31.66 -25.78 -8.36
C VAL A 16 -31.71 -25.40 -9.84
N PRO A 17 -32.88 -24.96 -10.37
CA PRO A 17 -32.95 -24.55 -11.76
C PRO A 17 -32.01 -23.40 -12.04
N TRP A 18 -31.19 -23.56 -13.08
CA TRP A 18 -30.28 -22.52 -13.53
C TRP A 18 -31.07 -21.26 -13.95
N HIS A 19 -30.78 -20.15 -13.27
CA HIS A 19 -31.32 -18.84 -13.59
C HIS A 19 -30.23 -17.99 -14.25
N ASN A 20 -30.48 -17.48 -15.46
CA ASN A 20 -29.58 -16.53 -16.10
C ASN A 20 -30.05 -15.08 -15.83
N PRO A 21 -29.44 -14.35 -14.91
CA PRO A 21 -29.87 -13.00 -14.57
C PRO A 21 -29.69 -12.00 -15.73
N ASN A 22 -28.81 -12.30 -16.73
CA ASN A 22 -28.65 -11.44 -17.91
C ASN A 22 -29.82 -11.50 -18.90
N GLY A 23 -30.72 -12.48 -18.80
CA GLY A 23 -31.94 -12.58 -19.59
C GLY A 23 -33.07 -11.68 -19.09
N GLU A 24 -32.92 -11.02 -17.95
CA GLU A 24 -33.91 -10.14 -17.33
C GLU A 24 -33.48 -8.69 -17.32
N ASN A 25 -34.42 -7.77 -17.35
CA ASN A 25 -34.17 -6.36 -17.13
C ASN A 25 -33.97 -6.10 -15.62
N LEU A 26 -32.72 -6.27 -15.13
CA LEU A 26 -32.37 -6.02 -13.72
C LEU A 26 -32.45 -4.54 -13.37
N VAL A 27 -32.23 -3.64 -14.33
CA VAL A 27 -32.35 -2.19 -14.14
C VAL A 27 -33.74 -1.80 -13.70
N ALA A 28 -34.77 -2.37 -14.31
CA ALA A 28 -36.19 -2.11 -13.96
C ALA A 28 -36.51 -2.52 -12.49
N LYS A 29 -35.74 -3.46 -11.92
CA LYS A 29 -35.93 -3.91 -10.53
C LYS A 29 -35.26 -2.95 -9.50
N VAL A 30 -34.17 -2.29 -9.86
CA VAL A 30 -33.34 -1.48 -8.95
C VAL A 30 -33.50 0.03 -9.12
N SER A 31 -33.92 0.50 -10.29
CA SER A 31 -34.16 1.90 -10.59
C SER A 31 -35.24 2.50 -9.68
N CYS A 32 -35.13 3.76 -9.35
CA CYS A 32 -36.15 4.51 -8.59
C CYS A 32 -37.48 4.46 -9.34
N LYS A 33 -38.59 4.62 -8.61
CA LYS A 33 -39.95 4.56 -9.18
C LYS A 33 -40.56 5.94 -9.43
N MET A 34 -39.98 6.97 -8.85
CA MET A 34 -40.42 8.36 -8.97
C MET A 34 -39.22 9.28 -9.08
N PRO A 35 -39.34 10.42 -9.77
CA PRO A 35 -38.32 11.45 -9.75
C PRO A 35 -38.04 11.96 -8.33
N MET A 36 -36.80 12.18 -8.02
CA MET A 36 -36.32 12.74 -6.73
C MET A 36 -35.32 13.85 -7.00
N LEU A 37 -35.47 14.97 -6.30
CA LEU A 37 -34.54 16.09 -6.37
C LEU A 37 -33.64 16.08 -5.13
N TYR A 38 -32.34 16.10 -5.31
CA TYR A 38 -31.33 16.25 -4.28
C TYR A 38 -30.64 17.60 -4.42
N THR A 39 -30.51 18.32 -3.30
CA THR A 39 -29.87 19.64 -3.26
C THR A 39 -28.56 19.58 -2.48
N PRO A 40 -27.66 20.54 -2.63
CA PRO A 40 -26.44 20.63 -1.84
C PRO A 40 -26.65 20.63 -0.32
N GLN A 41 -27.84 21.01 0.17
CA GLN A 41 -28.20 21.00 1.59
C GLN A 41 -28.60 19.63 2.12
N ASP A 42 -29.10 18.72 1.27
CA ASP A 42 -29.74 17.47 1.68
C ASP A 42 -28.78 16.32 2.01
N THR A 43 -27.52 16.39 1.57
CA THR A 43 -26.67 15.20 1.41
C THR A 43 -25.45 15.10 2.31
N ALA A 44 -25.32 15.91 3.37
CA ALA A 44 -24.20 15.77 4.29
C ALA A 44 -24.57 14.99 5.56
N PRO A 45 -23.99 13.80 5.80
CA PRO A 45 -23.92 13.26 7.15
C PRO A 45 -23.18 14.25 8.05
N ALA A 46 -23.69 14.46 9.25
CA ALA A 46 -23.02 15.29 10.25
C ALA A 46 -21.58 14.77 10.45
N GLY A 47 -20.58 15.55 10.05
CA GLY A 47 -19.15 15.23 10.18
C GLY A 47 -18.33 15.11 8.89
N LEU A 48 -18.95 15.14 7.70
CA LEU A 48 -18.24 15.03 6.40
C LEU A 48 -18.27 16.32 5.55
N ARG A 49 -18.69 17.45 6.13
CA ARG A 49 -18.62 18.74 5.42
C ARG A 49 -17.21 19.33 5.52
N THR A 50 -16.44 19.17 4.48
CA THR A 50 -15.48 20.20 4.10
C THR A 50 -16.28 21.32 3.47
N ALA A 51 -16.28 22.51 4.07
CA ALA A 51 -16.88 23.79 3.65
C ALA A 51 -18.14 23.70 2.76
N ASN A 52 -19.18 24.47 3.11
CA ASN A 52 -20.36 24.69 2.26
C ASN A 52 -19.93 25.23 0.89
N GLU A 53 -19.75 24.39 -0.08
CA GLU A 53 -19.65 24.84 -1.47
C GLU A 53 -20.99 25.53 -1.81
N PRO A 54 -20.96 26.77 -2.26
CA PRO A 54 -22.18 27.47 -2.60
C PRO A 54 -22.87 26.76 -3.75
N THR A 55 -24.21 26.73 -3.74
CA THR A 55 -24.98 26.21 -4.87
C THR A 55 -24.55 26.93 -6.16
N LEU A 56 -24.16 26.17 -7.17
CA LEU A 56 -23.79 26.71 -8.47
C LEU A 56 -25.04 27.28 -9.18
N MET A 57 -24.94 28.52 -9.65
CA MET A 57 -26.05 29.23 -10.25
C MET A 57 -25.91 29.39 -11.76
N HIS A 58 -26.97 29.09 -12.49
CA HIS A 58 -27.11 29.41 -13.89
C HIS A 58 -27.24 30.94 -14.07
N ALA A 59 -26.83 31.47 -15.21
CA ALA A 59 -26.92 32.90 -15.50
C ALA A 59 -28.35 33.49 -15.44
N SER A 60 -29.38 32.66 -15.53
CA SER A 60 -30.77 33.05 -15.33
C SER A 60 -31.22 33.18 -13.89
N GLY A 61 -30.33 32.93 -12.91
CA GLY A 61 -30.62 32.98 -11.48
C GLY A 61 -31.19 31.72 -10.86
N ARG A 62 -31.36 30.62 -11.60
CA ARG A 62 -31.72 29.31 -11.04
C ARG A 62 -30.47 28.48 -10.70
N PRO A 63 -30.57 27.48 -9.85
CA PRO A 63 -29.47 26.52 -9.65
C PRO A 63 -29.09 25.78 -10.95
N ILE A 64 -27.81 25.44 -11.08
CA ILE A 64 -27.31 24.48 -12.07
C ILE A 64 -27.88 23.10 -11.72
N ARG A 65 -28.54 22.48 -12.67
CA ARG A 65 -29.21 21.18 -12.47
C ARG A 65 -28.71 20.12 -13.44
N VAL A 66 -28.38 18.96 -12.90
CA VAL A 66 -28.08 17.74 -13.66
C VAL A 66 -29.25 16.78 -13.57
N LEU A 67 -29.72 16.29 -14.70
CA LEU A 67 -30.68 15.19 -14.79
C LEU A 67 -29.91 13.87 -14.73
N ALA A 68 -30.28 12.96 -13.83
CA ALA A 68 -29.60 11.71 -13.61
C ALA A 68 -30.53 10.52 -13.89
N LEU A 69 -30.25 9.72 -14.92
CA LEU A 69 -30.92 8.46 -15.17
C LEU A 69 -30.43 7.40 -14.16
N ASP A 70 -31.33 6.92 -13.32
CA ASP A 70 -31.08 5.87 -12.37
C ASP A 70 -31.23 4.48 -13.02
N VAL A 71 -30.09 3.92 -13.41
CA VAL A 71 -30.03 2.53 -13.91
C VAL A 71 -29.52 1.56 -12.83
N GLY A 72 -29.42 2.02 -11.56
CA GLY A 72 -28.93 1.28 -10.38
C GLY A 72 -27.90 2.08 -9.60
N MET A 73 -28.18 3.37 -9.35
CA MET A 73 -27.28 4.39 -8.86
C MET A 73 -26.76 4.10 -7.45
N LYS A 74 -25.44 4.18 -7.25
CA LYS A 74 -24.82 4.22 -5.93
C LYS A 74 -25.06 5.57 -5.26
N GLN A 75 -25.38 5.54 -3.96
CA GLN A 75 -25.62 6.74 -3.14
C GLN A 75 -24.44 7.74 -3.20
N ASN A 76 -23.20 7.25 -3.34
CA ASN A 76 -22.04 8.13 -3.40
C ASN A 76 -22.00 8.99 -4.66
N GLN A 77 -22.59 8.55 -5.78
CA GLN A 77 -22.70 9.38 -6.98
C GLN A 77 -23.55 10.64 -6.71
N ILE A 78 -24.64 10.52 -5.94
CA ILE A 78 -25.44 11.66 -5.50
C ILE A 78 -24.58 12.63 -4.68
N ARG A 79 -23.80 12.12 -3.71
CA ARG A 79 -22.91 12.93 -2.88
C ARG A 79 -21.84 13.64 -3.72
N CYS A 80 -21.28 12.97 -4.72
CA CYS A 80 -20.29 13.58 -5.62
C CYS A 80 -20.81 14.80 -6.35
N PHE A 81 -22.11 14.84 -6.74
CA PHE A 81 -22.71 16.01 -7.37
C PHE A 81 -23.09 17.10 -6.36
N THR A 82 -23.78 16.72 -5.30
CA THR A 82 -24.31 17.68 -4.33
C THR A 82 -23.19 18.38 -3.52
N SER A 83 -22.09 17.67 -3.23
CA SER A 83 -20.91 18.29 -2.61
C SER A 83 -20.21 19.31 -3.51
N ARG A 84 -20.43 19.24 -4.83
CA ARG A 84 -19.93 20.21 -5.83
C ARG A 84 -20.92 21.33 -6.16
N GLY A 85 -21.95 21.52 -5.33
CA GLY A 85 -22.91 22.61 -5.47
C GLY A 85 -23.96 22.42 -6.57
N VAL A 86 -24.15 21.22 -7.11
CA VAL A 86 -25.08 20.90 -8.18
C VAL A 86 -26.39 20.34 -7.61
N GLU A 87 -27.54 20.81 -8.12
CA GLU A 87 -28.83 20.12 -7.93
C GLU A 87 -28.89 18.86 -8.83
N LEU A 88 -29.20 17.70 -8.25
CA LEU A 88 -29.33 16.45 -8.96
C LEU A 88 -30.79 15.98 -8.98
N LYS A 89 -31.44 15.98 -10.15
CA LYS A 89 -32.75 15.39 -10.33
C LYS A 89 -32.58 13.96 -10.82
N VAL A 90 -32.82 12.99 -9.94
CA VAL A 90 -32.75 11.55 -10.23
C VAL A 90 -34.09 11.09 -10.79
N VAL A 91 -34.08 10.43 -11.93
CA VAL A 91 -35.31 9.94 -12.62
C VAL A 91 -35.16 8.46 -12.97
N PRO A 92 -36.28 7.71 -13.11
CA PRO A 92 -36.24 6.31 -13.50
C PRO A 92 -35.49 6.09 -14.83
N PHE A 93 -34.97 4.88 -15.05
CA PHE A 93 -34.20 4.51 -16.24
C PHE A 93 -35.01 4.68 -17.57
N ASP A 94 -36.32 4.54 -17.51
CA ASP A 94 -37.27 4.66 -18.62
C ASP A 94 -37.92 6.05 -18.72
N HIS A 95 -37.42 7.05 -17.98
CA HIS A 95 -37.88 8.43 -18.03
C HIS A 95 -37.63 9.04 -19.43
N ASP A 96 -38.57 9.82 -19.96
CA ASP A 96 -38.41 10.50 -21.25
C ASP A 96 -37.58 11.79 -21.09
N ILE A 97 -36.26 11.66 -21.27
CA ILE A 97 -35.33 12.77 -21.21
C ILE A 97 -35.47 13.81 -22.31
N LEU A 98 -36.19 13.49 -23.37
CA LEU A 98 -36.41 14.39 -24.54
C LEU A 98 -37.53 15.40 -24.29
N THR A 99 -38.47 15.06 -23.40
CA THR A 99 -39.66 15.85 -23.08
C THR A 99 -39.71 16.29 -21.62
N GLU A 100 -38.55 16.25 -20.91
CA GLU A 100 -38.43 16.71 -19.51
C GLU A 100 -38.92 18.16 -19.40
N PRO A 101 -39.98 18.43 -18.58
CA PRO A 101 -40.57 19.76 -18.51
C PRO A 101 -39.71 20.79 -17.73
N GLU A 102 -38.85 20.32 -16.84
CA GLU A 102 -37.98 21.19 -16.06
C GLU A 102 -36.59 21.29 -16.73
N PRO A 103 -36.07 22.54 -16.87
CA PRO A 103 -34.79 22.73 -17.54
C PRO A 103 -33.64 22.11 -16.76
N TYR A 104 -32.73 21.44 -17.47
CA TYR A 104 -31.51 20.86 -16.92
C TYR A 104 -30.31 21.19 -17.82
N ASP A 105 -29.11 21.21 -17.22
CA ASP A 105 -27.92 21.73 -17.85
C ASP A 105 -26.94 20.64 -18.28
N GLY A 106 -27.08 19.43 -17.73
CA GLY A 106 -26.30 18.24 -18.07
C GLY A 106 -27.06 16.96 -17.81
N LEU A 107 -26.65 15.88 -18.47
CA LEU A 107 -27.20 14.53 -18.28
C LEU A 107 -26.16 13.61 -17.68
N PHE A 108 -26.53 12.91 -16.62
CA PHE A 108 -25.75 11.86 -16.00
C PHE A 108 -26.44 10.50 -16.16
N ILE A 109 -25.68 9.44 -16.50
CA ILE A 109 -26.20 8.08 -16.61
C ILE A 109 -25.45 7.22 -15.60
N SER A 110 -26.15 6.74 -14.59
CA SER A 110 -25.55 6.04 -13.46
C SER A 110 -25.00 4.66 -13.82
N ASN A 111 -24.33 4.02 -12.88
CA ASN A 111 -24.04 2.59 -12.93
C ASN A 111 -25.29 1.75 -12.72
N GLY A 112 -25.21 0.46 -13.09
CA GLY A 112 -26.30 -0.48 -12.86
C GLY A 112 -25.96 -1.93 -13.22
N PRO A 113 -26.85 -2.89 -12.90
CA PRO A 113 -26.65 -4.31 -13.14
C PRO A 113 -27.16 -4.78 -14.50
N GLY A 114 -26.64 -5.92 -14.95
CA GLY A 114 -27.20 -6.73 -16.03
C GLY A 114 -26.64 -6.42 -17.42
N ASP A 115 -27.34 -6.94 -18.44
CA ASP A 115 -27.01 -6.75 -19.85
C ASP A 115 -27.50 -5.37 -20.31
N PRO A 116 -26.64 -4.50 -20.86
CA PRO A 116 -27.05 -3.18 -21.36
C PRO A 116 -28.13 -3.24 -22.47
N MET A 117 -28.19 -4.29 -23.25
CA MET A 117 -29.17 -4.46 -24.29
C MET A 117 -30.62 -4.57 -23.77
N GLN A 118 -30.80 -4.86 -22.47
CA GLN A 118 -32.12 -4.86 -21.84
C GLN A 118 -32.74 -3.45 -21.68
N CYS A 119 -31.92 -2.39 -21.83
CA CYS A 119 -32.32 -0.99 -21.69
C CYS A 119 -32.62 -0.32 -23.07
N THR A 120 -33.28 -1.01 -23.99
CA THR A 120 -33.48 -0.56 -25.38
C THR A 120 -34.11 0.83 -25.48
N GLN A 121 -35.12 1.15 -24.66
CA GLN A 121 -35.76 2.46 -24.64
C GLN A 121 -34.79 3.58 -24.27
N THR A 122 -34.00 3.35 -23.23
CA THR A 122 -32.99 4.32 -22.78
C THR A 122 -31.98 4.57 -23.90
N ILE A 123 -31.47 3.51 -24.54
CA ILE A 123 -30.53 3.60 -25.67
C ILE A 123 -31.13 4.43 -26.82
N GLN A 124 -32.41 4.21 -27.18
CA GLN A 124 -33.07 4.96 -28.25
C GLN A 124 -33.22 6.44 -27.93
N ARG A 125 -33.58 6.79 -26.68
CA ARG A 125 -33.68 8.19 -26.22
C ARG A 125 -32.31 8.88 -26.17
N LEU A 126 -31.29 8.20 -25.69
CA LEU A 126 -29.93 8.70 -25.74
C LEU A 126 -29.46 8.93 -27.18
N ARG A 127 -29.73 8.01 -28.10
CA ARG A 127 -29.43 8.16 -29.55
C ARG A 127 -30.09 9.39 -30.14
N ALA A 128 -31.35 9.63 -29.83
CA ALA A 128 -32.05 10.82 -30.26
C ALA A 128 -31.49 12.11 -29.68
N LEU A 129 -31.01 12.07 -28.44
CA LEU A 129 -30.33 13.18 -27.78
C LEU A 129 -28.97 13.48 -28.42
N LEU A 130 -28.18 12.45 -28.71
CA LEU A 130 -26.85 12.58 -29.34
C LEU A 130 -26.94 13.15 -30.78
N ALA A 131 -28.07 12.92 -31.48
CA ALA A 131 -28.32 13.44 -32.83
C ALA A 131 -28.67 14.94 -32.85
N ARG A 132 -28.88 15.59 -31.71
CA ARG A 132 -29.17 17.02 -31.67
C ARG A 132 -27.95 17.85 -32.06
N THR A 133 -28.14 18.82 -32.95
CA THR A 133 -27.12 19.78 -33.40
C THR A 133 -27.29 21.13 -32.76
N SER A 134 -28.39 21.39 -32.09
CA SER A 134 -28.69 22.58 -31.31
C SER A 134 -29.10 22.20 -29.89
N ASP A 135 -28.83 23.08 -28.94
CA ASP A 135 -29.14 22.88 -27.53
C ASP A 135 -28.49 21.62 -26.91
N VAL A 136 -27.25 21.37 -27.32
CA VAL A 136 -26.47 20.24 -26.86
C VAL A 136 -25.99 20.48 -25.41
N ILE A 137 -26.17 19.49 -24.56
CA ILE A 137 -25.78 19.49 -23.16
C ILE A 137 -24.69 18.45 -22.88
N PRO A 138 -23.78 18.66 -21.90
CA PRO A 138 -22.82 17.66 -21.51
C PRO A 138 -23.46 16.36 -21.01
N ILE A 139 -22.82 15.23 -21.37
CA ILE A 139 -23.27 13.88 -20.96
C ILE A 139 -22.11 13.14 -20.31
N PHE A 140 -22.37 12.55 -19.15
CA PHE A 140 -21.43 11.68 -18.43
C PHE A 140 -22.08 10.36 -18.07
N GLY A 141 -21.44 9.23 -18.39
CA GLY A 141 -21.90 7.87 -18.06
C GLY A 141 -20.90 7.08 -17.25
N ILE A 142 -21.38 6.28 -16.28
CA ILE A 142 -20.57 5.41 -15.44
C ILE A 142 -21.01 3.96 -15.56
N CYS A 143 -20.07 3.04 -15.78
CA CYS A 143 -20.22 1.59 -15.80
C CYS A 143 -21.33 1.16 -16.79
N LEU A 144 -22.53 0.76 -16.34
CA LEU A 144 -23.65 0.50 -17.26
C LEU A 144 -24.00 1.75 -18.07
N GLY A 145 -23.95 2.94 -17.49
CA GLY A 145 -24.17 4.21 -18.18
C GLY A 145 -23.16 4.47 -19.31
N HIS A 146 -21.91 4.03 -19.16
CA HIS A 146 -20.91 4.04 -20.21
C HIS A 146 -21.32 3.13 -21.38
N GLN A 147 -21.74 1.90 -21.08
CA GLN A 147 -22.16 0.94 -22.08
C GLN A 147 -23.41 1.43 -22.84
N LEU A 148 -24.37 2.04 -22.12
CA LEU A 148 -25.58 2.61 -22.75
C LEU A 148 -25.25 3.79 -23.66
N LEU A 149 -24.33 4.67 -23.26
CA LEU A 149 -23.86 5.78 -24.09
C LEU A 149 -23.13 5.28 -25.36
N ALA A 150 -22.26 4.28 -25.21
CA ALA A 150 -21.54 3.66 -26.32
C ALA A 150 -22.52 3.02 -27.34
N LEU A 151 -23.51 2.27 -26.87
CA LEU A 151 -24.57 1.69 -27.73
C LEU A 151 -25.43 2.76 -28.39
N ALA A 152 -25.73 3.86 -27.71
CA ALA A 152 -26.45 4.98 -28.30
C ALA A 152 -25.64 5.69 -29.38
N ALA A 153 -24.33 5.81 -29.20
CA ALA A 153 -23.39 6.34 -30.20
C ALA A 153 -23.28 5.43 -31.44
N GLY A 154 -23.57 4.14 -31.32
CA GLY A 154 -23.50 3.17 -32.40
C GLY A 154 -22.43 2.09 -32.25
N ALA A 155 -21.68 2.11 -31.13
CA ALA A 155 -20.74 1.07 -30.81
C ALA A 155 -21.44 -0.23 -30.35
N GLN A 156 -20.65 -1.28 -30.14
CA GLN A 156 -21.11 -2.58 -29.67
C GLN A 156 -20.53 -2.88 -28.27
N THR A 157 -21.21 -3.76 -27.53
CA THR A 157 -20.71 -4.29 -26.25
C THR A 157 -20.56 -5.80 -26.34
N THR A 158 -19.56 -6.32 -25.65
CA THR A 158 -19.26 -7.75 -25.59
C THR A 158 -19.29 -8.27 -24.14
N LYS A 159 -19.80 -9.49 -23.97
CA LYS A 159 -19.77 -10.18 -22.67
C LYS A 159 -18.36 -10.72 -22.42
N MET A 160 -17.73 -10.26 -21.36
CA MET A 160 -16.42 -10.75 -20.94
C MET A 160 -16.52 -12.17 -20.37
N LYS A 161 -15.46 -12.95 -20.48
CA LYS A 161 -15.41 -14.31 -19.93
C LYS A 161 -15.56 -14.32 -18.41
N TYR A 162 -14.82 -13.45 -17.73
CA TYR A 162 -14.82 -13.31 -16.26
C TYR A 162 -15.34 -11.94 -15.81
N GLY A 163 -14.99 -10.86 -16.51
CA GLY A 163 -15.21 -9.47 -16.13
C GLY A 163 -14.17 -8.97 -15.12
N ASN A 164 -14.16 -7.66 -14.89
CA ASN A 164 -13.23 -7.00 -13.97
C ASN A 164 -13.94 -6.67 -12.66
N ARG A 165 -13.38 -7.12 -11.53
CA ARG A 165 -13.91 -6.90 -10.18
C ARG A 165 -12.76 -6.71 -9.21
N GLY A 166 -12.52 -5.46 -8.82
CA GLY A 166 -11.43 -5.12 -7.91
C GLY A 166 -11.40 -3.62 -7.62
N GLN A 167 -10.56 -3.23 -6.68
CA GLN A 167 -10.36 -1.82 -6.30
C GLN A 167 -8.94 -1.34 -6.64
N ASN A 168 -8.17 -2.15 -7.33
CA ASN A 168 -6.75 -1.97 -7.63
C ASN A 168 -6.44 -2.12 -9.14
N ILE A 169 -7.43 -1.91 -10.00
CA ILE A 169 -7.31 -2.16 -11.43
C ILE A 169 -6.74 -0.91 -12.13
N PRO A 170 -5.59 -1.04 -12.83
CA PRO A 170 -4.94 0.07 -13.49
C PRO A 170 -5.58 0.42 -14.83
N CYS A 171 -5.92 1.69 -15.03
CA CYS A 171 -6.46 2.22 -16.28
C CYS A 171 -5.60 3.37 -16.81
N THR A 172 -5.15 3.27 -18.04
CA THR A 172 -4.31 4.29 -18.69
C THR A 172 -5.18 5.26 -19.49
N SER A 173 -5.06 6.55 -19.18
CA SER A 173 -5.65 7.61 -20.01
C SER A 173 -4.94 7.68 -21.35
N GLN A 174 -5.68 7.60 -22.46
CA GLN A 174 -5.12 7.68 -23.80
C GLN A 174 -4.66 9.10 -24.15
N LEU A 175 -5.22 10.12 -23.48
CA LEU A 175 -4.87 11.53 -23.69
C LEU A 175 -3.56 11.90 -23.02
N SER A 176 -3.38 11.55 -21.74
CA SER A 176 -2.20 11.92 -20.95
C SER A 176 -1.13 10.84 -20.85
N GLY A 177 -1.47 9.58 -21.13
CA GLY A 177 -0.61 8.42 -20.89
C GLY A 177 -0.46 8.03 -19.41
N ARG A 178 -1.14 8.76 -18.51
CA ARG A 178 -1.10 8.51 -17.06
C ARG A 178 -2.01 7.34 -16.71
N CYS A 179 -1.53 6.48 -15.82
CA CYS A 179 -2.27 5.37 -15.27
C CYS A 179 -2.90 5.76 -13.92
N TYR A 180 -4.14 5.36 -13.70
CA TYR A 180 -4.92 5.56 -12.48
C TYR A 180 -5.36 4.23 -11.92
N ILE A 181 -5.41 4.11 -10.61
CA ILE A 181 -5.98 2.93 -9.95
C ILE A 181 -7.47 3.12 -9.81
N THR A 182 -8.25 2.16 -10.26
CA THR A 182 -9.71 2.26 -10.38
C THR A 182 -10.43 1.13 -9.66
N SER A 183 -11.65 1.43 -9.20
CA SER A 183 -12.60 0.42 -8.74
C SER A 183 -13.46 -0.05 -9.90
N GLN A 184 -13.58 -1.37 -10.07
CA GLN A 184 -14.38 -1.95 -11.17
C GLN A 184 -15.29 -3.07 -10.67
N ASN A 185 -16.44 -3.19 -11.30
CA ASN A 185 -17.36 -4.32 -11.12
C ASN A 185 -18.26 -4.45 -12.35
N HIS A 186 -17.77 -5.07 -13.42
CA HIS A 186 -18.53 -5.25 -14.65
C HIS A 186 -18.20 -6.58 -15.33
N GLY A 187 -19.15 -7.06 -16.13
CA GLY A 187 -18.99 -8.29 -16.92
C GLY A 187 -19.23 -8.06 -18.42
N TYR A 188 -19.44 -6.82 -18.83
CA TYR A 188 -19.52 -6.38 -20.22
C TYR A 188 -18.50 -5.27 -20.46
N ALA A 189 -17.96 -5.20 -21.66
CA ALA A 189 -17.05 -4.14 -22.10
C ALA A 189 -17.51 -3.59 -23.46
N VAL A 190 -17.16 -2.34 -23.73
CA VAL A 190 -17.37 -1.73 -25.06
C VAL A 190 -16.30 -2.25 -26.01
N ASP A 191 -16.71 -2.68 -27.21
CA ASP A 191 -15.78 -3.03 -28.27
C ASP A 191 -15.20 -1.74 -28.89
N ALA A 192 -13.97 -1.43 -28.58
CA ALA A 192 -13.29 -0.22 -29.07
C ALA A 192 -13.21 -0.16 -30.62
N GLN A 193 -13.13 -1.31 -31.30
CA GLN A 193 -13.08 -1.36 -32.77
C GLN A 193 -14.43 -0.99 -33.42
N SER A 194 -15.49 -1.05 -32.67
CA SER A 194 -16.83 -0.68 -33.13
C SER A 194 -17.19 0.80 -32.94
N LEU A 195 -16.29 1.60 -32.36
CA LEU A 195 -16.53 3.03 -32.13
C LEU A 195 -16.73 3.77 -33.47
N PRO A 196 -17.80 4.57 -33.60
CA PRO A 196 -18.05 5.32 -34.82
C PRO A 196 -17.13 6.55 -34.92
N ASP A 197 -17.06 7.13 -36.11
CA ASP A 197 -16.34 8.38 -36.37
C ASP A 197 -16.73 9.48 -35.38
N GLY A 198 -15.74 10.21 -34.86
CA GLY A 198 -15.94 11.27 -33.86
C GLY A 198 -15.98 10.79 -32.42
N TRP A 199 -15.80 9.48 -32.16
CA TRP A 199 -15.62 8.92 -30.84
C TRP A 199 -14.24 8.27 -30.72
N ALA A 200 -13.64 8.35 -29.54
CA ALA A 200 -12.33 7.78 -29.26
C ALA A 200 -12.26 7.19 -27.84
N GLU A 201 -11.31 6.28 -27.64
CA GLU A 201 -11.03 5.74 -26.33
C GLU A 201 -10.45 6.82 -25.42
N LEU A 202 -11.00 6.93 -24.21
CA LEU A 202 -10.52 7.82 -23.16
C LEU A 202 -9.59 7.09 -22.19
N PHE A 203 -10.00 5.90 -21.76
CA PHE A 203 -9.24 5.03 -20.87
C PHE A 203 -9.22 3.59 -21.40
N VAL A 204 -8.10 2.91 -21.13
CA VAL A 204 -7.88 1.50 -21.47
C VAL A 204 -7.30 0.79 -20.25
N ASN A 205 -7.78 -0.39 -19.92
CA ASN A 205 -7.22 -1.24 -18.86
C ASN A 205 -5.77 -1.62 -19.20
N ALA A 206 -4.85 -1.39 -18.28
CA ALA A 206 -3.44 -1.65 -18.50
C ALA A 206 -3.06 -3.14 -18.50
N ASN A 207 -3.97 -4.03 -18.05
CA ASN A 207 -3.73 -5.47 -17.96
C ASN A 207 -4.35 -6.26 -19.10
N ASP A 208 -5.67 -6.11 -19.35
CA ASP A 208 -6.40 -6.89 -20.35
C ASP A 208 -6.75 -6.10 -21.63
N HIS A 209 -6.39 -4.80 -21.65
CA HIS A 209 -6.63 -3.88 -22.77
C HIS A 209 -8.11 -3.67 -23.12
N SER A 210 -9.03 -4.00 -22.23
CA SER A 210 -10.45 -3.66 -22.39
C SER A 210 -10.66 -2.15 -22.40
N ASN A 211 -11.71 -1.69 -23.12
CA ASN A 211 -12.07 -0.28 -23.12
C ASN A 211 -12.65 0.11 -21.75
N GLU A 212 -12.09 1.15 -21.16
CA GLU A 212 -12.46 1.66 -19.84
C GLU A 212 -13.04 3.07 -19.87
N GLY A 213 -13.23 3.62 -21.05
CA GLY A 213 -13.86 4.91 -21.24
C GLY A 213 -13.79 5.40 -22.66
N ILE A 214 -14.80 6.19 -23.06
CA ILE A 214 -14.91 6.83 -24.37
C ILE A 214 -15.23 8.30 -24.23
N TYR A 215 -14.87 9.09 -25.24
CA TYR A 215 -15.26 10.50 -25.33
C TYR A 215 -15.56 10.89 -26.78
N CYS A 216 -16.40 11.89 -26.95
CA CYS A 216 -16.69 12.49 -28.24
C CYS A 216 -15.67 13.60 -28.53
N THR A 217 -15.05 13.59 -29.73
CA THR A 217 -13.99 14.54 -30.10
C THR A 217 -14.51 15.93 -30.52
N HIS A 218 -15.82 16.09 -30.65
CA HIS A 218 -16.46 17.33 -31.12
C HIS A 218 -17.66 17.79 -30.27
N ALA A 219 -18.05 17.04 -29.24
CA ALA A 219 -19.14 17.38 -28.33
C ALA A 219 -18.79 17.05 -26.87
N PRO A 220 -19.47 17.65 -25.89
CA PRO A 220 -19.12 17.47 -24.48
C PRO A 220 -19.67 16.14 -23.90
N PHE A 221 -19.38 15.02 -24.54
CA PHE A 221 -19.84 13.68 -24.11
C PHE A 221 -18.65 12.80 -23.74
N PHE A 222 -18.73 12.18 -22.61
CA PHE A 222 -17.75 11.15 -22.21
C PHE A 222 -18.34 10.16 -21.21
N SER A 223 -17.68 9.04 -21.05
CA SER A 223 -18.07 8.03 -20.09
C SER A 223 -16.90 7.13 -19.67
N VAL A 224 -17.03 6.48 -18.52
CA VAL A 224 -16.04 5.56 -17.99
C VAL A 224 -16.68 4.26 -17.51
N GLN A 225 -15.97 3.14 -17.70
CA GLN A 225 -16.44 1.81 -17.30
C GLN A 225 -16.24 1.57 -15.80
N PHE A 226 -15.18 2.12 -15.22
CA PHE A 226 -14.89 2.04 -13.79
C PHE A 226 -15.76 3.00 -12.96
N HIS A 227 -15.63 2.93 -11.63
CA HIS A 227 -16.43 3.68 -10.65
C HIS A 227 -15.64 4.86 -10.04
N PRO A 228 -15.63 6.06 -10.64
CA PRO A 228 -14.88 7.22 -10.12
C PRO A 228 -15.44 7.76 -8.81
N GLU A 229 -16.69 7.42 -8.47
CA GLU A 229 -17.31 7.79 -7.20
C GLU A 229 -16.71 7.09 -6.00
N SER A 230 -15.84 6.07 -6.21
CA SER A 230 -15.22 5.29 -5.14
C SER A 230 -16.23 4.70 -4.13
N THR A 231 -15.84 4.54 -2.88
CA THR A 231 -16.67 4.02 -1.77
C THR A 231 -17.41 2.72 -2.14
N PRO A 232 -16.67 1.60 -2.13
CA PRO A 232 -15.27 1.45 -1.71
C PRO A 232 -14.25 1.77 -2.81
N GLY A 233 -12.99 1.89 -2.41
CA GLY A 233 -11.82 1.99 -3.27
C GLY A 233 -11.23 3.39 -3.42
N PRO A 234 -10.19 3.53 -4.24
CA PRO A 234 -9.41 4.76 -4.37
C PRO A 234 -10.17 5.89 -5.07
N ARG A 235 -9.81 7.13 -4.73
CA ARG A 235 -10.39 8.36 -5.29
C ARG A 235 -9.62 8.94 -6.47
N ASP A 236 -8.72 8.19 -7.07
CA ASP A 236 -7.79 8.64 -8.12
C ASP A 236 -8.48 9.28 -9.32
N THR A 237 -9.72 8.87 -9.60
CA THR A 237 -10.51 9.32 -10.76
C THR A 237 -11.74 10.15 -10.39
N GLU A 238 -11.91 10.52 -9.10
CA GLU A 238 -13.05 11.34 -8.63
C GLU A 238 -13.10 12.72 -9.32
N PHE A 239 -11.94 13.23 -9.78
CA PHE A 239 -11.84 14.48 -10.53
C PHE A 239 -12.71 14.50 -11.83
N LEU A 240 -13.15 13.35 -12.33
CA LEU A 240 -14.02 13.28 -13.48
C LEU A 240 -15.39 13.93 -13.22
N PHE A 241 -15.85 13.95 -11.97
CA PHE A 241 -17.01 14.73 -11.58
C PHE A 241 -16.75 16.24 -11.70
N ASP A 242 -15.55 16.71 -11.34
CA ASP A 242 -15.17 18.12 -11.50
C ASP A 242 -15.10 18.50 -12.97
N VAL A 243 -14.54 17.63 -13.80
CA VAL A 243 -14.49 17.79 -15.26
C VAL A 243 -15.89 17.92 -15.84
N PHE A 244 -16.81 17.05 -15.44
CA PHE A 244 -18.19 17.08 -15.91
C PHE A 244 -18.94 18.32 -15.43
N VAL A 245 -18.88 18.66 -14.13
CA VAL A 245 -19.54 19.83 -13.55
C VAL A 245 -19.04 21.12 -14.21
N ARG A 246 -17.73 21.26 -14.42
CA ARG A 246 -17.16 22.40 -15.14
C ARG A 246 -17.72 22.49 -16.57
N SER A 247 -17.73 21.37 -17.29
CA SER A 247 -18.31 21.30 -18.64
C SER A 247 -19.80 21.72 -18.65
N VAL A 248 -20.57 21.33 -17.64
CA VAL A 248 -21.98 21.74 -17.47
C VAL A 248 -22.12 23.24 -17.26
N VAL A 249 -21.32 23.81 -16.35
CA VAL A 249 -21.35 25.26 -16.05
C VAL A 249 -20.96 26.10 -17.27
N ASP A 250 -19.84 25.73 -17.94
CA ASP A 250 -19.34 26.44 -19.11
C ASP A 250 -20.35 26.35 -20.28
N ASN A 251 -20.91 25.17 -20.54
CA ASN A 251 -21.91 24.98 -21.57
C ASN A 251 -23.20 25.75 -21.27
N ALA A 252 -23.69 25.78 -20.04
CA ALA A 252 -24.87 26.52 -19.64
C ALA A 252 -24.70 28.03 -19.85
N ALA A 253 -23.51 28.58 -19.56
CA ALA A 253 -23.20 30.01 -19.81
C ALA A 253 -23.21 30.34 -21.32
N VAL A 254 -22.59 29.47 -22.13
CA VAL A 254 -22.56 29.64 -23.59
C VAL A 254 -23.97 29.56 -24.20
N ARG A 255 -24.78 28.59 -23.80
CA ARG A 255 -26.18 28.43 -24.24
C ARG A 255 -27.02 29.65 -23.86
N HIS A 256 -26.89 30.17 -22.67
CA HIS A 256 -27.59 31.38 -22.22
C HIS A 256 -27.22 32.61 -23.08
N SER A 257 -25.94 32.79 -23.40
CA SER A 257 -25.49 33.88 -24.28
C SER A 257 -26.03 33.77 -25.71
N ALA A 258 -26.12 32.55 -26.27
CA ALA A 258 -26.67 32.30 -27.59
C ALA A 258 -28.17 32.64 -27.66
N HIS A 259 -28.96 32.28 -26.66
CA HIS A 259 -30.37 32.61 -26.55
C HIS A 259 -30.63 34.12 -26.39
N SER A 260 -29.62 34.87 -25.89
CA SER A 260 -29.69 36.35 -25.71
C SER A 260 -29.23 37.13 -26.96
N GLY A 261 -29.11 36.47 -28.15
CA GLY A 261 -28.77 37.13 -29.40
C GLY A 261 -27.29 37.04 -29.82
N GLY A 262 -26.50 36.21 -29.17
CA GLY A 262 -25.12 35.88 -29.55
C GLY A 262 -25.02 34.88 -30.71
N ASN A 263 -23.84 34.71 -31.28
CA ASN A 263 -23.56 33.67 -32.28
C ASN A 263 -23.83 32.27 -31.70
N ALA A 264 -24.25 31.33 -32.52
CA ALA A 264 -24.41 29.96 -32.11
C ALA A 264 -23.10 29.41 -31.53
N PRO A 265 -23.14 28.77 -30.34
CA PRO A 265 -21.93 28.29 -29.72
C PRO A 265 -21.28 27.18 -30.54
N THR A 266 -19.96 27.26 -30.70
CA THR A 266 -19.16 26.15 -31.21
C THR A 266 -19.14 25.07 -30.11
N LEU A 267 -19.65 23.88 -30.41
CA LEU A 267 -19.51 22.74 -29.51
C LEU A 267 -18.05 22.45 -29.29
N ALA A 268 -17.63 22.35 -28.05
CA ALA A 268 -16.29 21.97 -27.69
C ALA A 268 -16.30 20.59 -26.98
N PRO A 269 -15.33 19.74 -27.26
CA PRO A 269 -15.18 18.50 -26.50
C PRO A 269 -14.82 18.84 -25.05
N VAL A 270 -15.00 17.84 -24.16
CA VAL A 270 -14.61 17.97 -22.75
C VAL A 270 -13.09 18.12 -22.63
N ALA A 271 -12.65 19.08 -21.84
CA ALA A 271 -11.22 19.28 -21.54
C ALA A 271 -10.84 18.42 -20.32
N PHE A 272 -9.90 17.51 -20.51
CA PHE A 272 -9.36 16.67 -19.45
C PHE A 272 -8.03 17.22 -18.91
N PRO A 273 -7.78 17.14 -17.59
CA PRO A 273 -6.50 17.53 -17.01
C PRO A 273 -5.39 16.53 -17.38
N GLY A 274 -4.12 16.94 -17.20
CA GLY A 274 -2.96 16.03 -17.26
C GLY A 274 -2.05 16.18 -18.47
N GLY A 275 -2.28 17.18 -19.36
CA GLY A 275 -1.41 17.41 -20.53
C GLY A 275 -1.56 16.37 -21.64
N ARG A 276 -0.68 16.40 -22.62
CA ARG A 276 -0.67 15.43 -23.74
C ARG A 276 0.35 14.34 -23.48
N ARG A 277 0.00 13.12 -23.82
CA ARG A 277 0.89 11.95 -23.73
C ARG A 277 2.25 12.19 -24.43
N ALA A 278 2.23 12.71 -25.63
CA ALA A 278 3.45 13.01 -26.39
C ALA A 278 4.36 14.03 -25.69
N ASP A 279 3.80 15.03 -24.99
CA ASP A 279 4.57 16.02 -24.24
C ASP A 279 5.26 15.38 -23.02
N HIS A 280 4.57 14.46 -22.32
CA HIS A 280 5.15 13.69 -21.21
C HIS A 280 6.25 12.72 -21.67
N GLU A 281 6.02 12.02 -22.77
CA GLU A 281 7.03 11.13 -23.38
C GLU A 281 8.27 11.88 -23.84
N ALA A 282 8.11 13.07 -24.41
CA ALA A 282 9.22 13.93 -24.83
C ALA A 282 9.97 14.54 -23.63
N ALA A 283 9.28 14.88 -22.54
CA ALA A 283 9.88 15.44 -21.33
C ALA A 283 10.73 14.42 -20.54
N PHE A 284 10.32 13.15 -20.55
CA PHE A 284 10.96 12.07 -19.82
C PHE A 284 11.29 10.87 -20.73
N PRO A 285 12.25 11.02 -21.66
CA PRO A 285 12.66 9.92 -22.52
C PRO A 285 13.33 8.82 -21.69
N ARG A 286 13.20 7.58 -22.14
CA ARG A 286 13.91 6.44 -21.52
C ARG A 286 15.41 6.68 -21.55
N LEU A 287 16.08 6.47 -20.43
CA LEU A 287 17.54 6.61 -20.30
C LEU A 287 18.24 5.30 -20.67
N HIS A 288 19.38 5.42 -21.32
CA HIS A 288 20.21 4.28 -21.77
C HIS A 288 21.68 4.49 -21.35
N PRO A 289 21.99 4.63 -20.04
CA PRO A 289 23.37 4.74 -19.59
C PRO A 289 24.11 3.45 -19.90
N LYS A 290 25.38 3.55 -20.31
CA LYS A 290 26.23 2.38 -20.55
C LYS A 290 26.87 1.86 -19.28
N LYS A 291 27.15 2.75 -18.33
CA LYS A 291 27.79 2.43 -17.05
C LYS A 291 27.13 3.18 -15.92
N VAL A 292 26.79 2.48 -14.85
CA VAL A 292 26.14 3.05 -13.65
C VAL A 292 26.92 2.68 -12.39
N LEU A 293 27.14 3.68 -11.52
CA LEU A 293 27.68 3.49 -10.19
C LEU A 293 26.55 3.28 -9.18
N VAL A 294 26.61 2.22 -8.41
CA VAL A 294 25.70 1.93 -7.27
C VAL A 294 26.47 2.12 -5.98
N LEU A 295 25.92 2.91 -5.06
CA LEU A 295 26.45 3.06 -3.72
C LEU A 295 25.83 2.00 -2.81
N GLY A 296 26.66 1.16 -2.21
CA GLY A 296 26.26 0.18 -1.21
C GLY A 296 26.03 0.81 0.17
N SER A 297 25.54 0.00 1.11
CA SER A 297 25.19 0.44 2.47
C SER A 297 26.39 0.75 3.38
N GLY A 298 27.56 0.27 3.04
CA GLY A 298 28.71 0.37 3.93
C GLY A 298 28.72 -0.70 5.03
N GLY A 299 29.24 -0.36 6.20
CA GLY A 299 29.25 -1.26 7.36
C GLY A 299 27.87 -1.40 8.00
N LEU A 300 27.59 -2.56 8.57
CA LEU A 300 26.34 -2.81 9.28
C LEU A 300 26.26 -1.98 10.58
N SER A 301 25.09 -1.39 10.82
CA SER A 301 24.80 -0.65 12.05
C SER A 301 23.33 -0.80 12.43
N ILE A 302 22.96 -0.44 13.66
CA ILE A 302 21.54 -0.33 14.03
C ILE A 302 20.89 0.73 13.15
N GLY A 303 19.79 0.37 12.47
CA GLY A 303 19.08 1.22 11.51
C GLY A 303 19.61 1.17 10.08
N GLN A 304 20.71 0.44 9.82
CA GLN A 304 21.27 0.23 8.48
C GLN A 304 21.97 -1.12 8.41
N ALA A 305 21.23 -2.16 7.99
CA ALA A 305 21.69 -3.55 8.03
C ALA A 305 21.41 -4.31 6.72
N GLY A 306 20.90 -5.53 6.81
CA GLY A 306 20.74 -6.45 5.70
C GLY A 306 19.75 -6.01 4.62
N GLU A 307 18.77 -5.20 4.97
CA GLU A 307 17.78 -4.64 4.05
C GLU A 307 18.39 -3.87 2.88
N PHE A 308 19.52 -3.19 3.11
CA PHE A 308 20.22 -2.46 2.04
C PHE A 308 21.14 -3.37 1.22
N ASP A 309 21.58 -4.51 1.76
CA ASP A 309 22.24 -5.53 0.97
C ASP A 309 21.26 -6.12 -0.07
N TYR A 310 20.03 -6.41 0.36
CA TYR A 310 18.95 -6.80 -0.55
C TYR A 310 18.68 -5.74 -1.61
N SER A 311 18.45 -4.49 -1.20
CA SER A 311 18.06 -3.40 -2.11
C SER A 311 19.11 -3.13 -3.19
N GLY A 312 20.37 -3.02 -2.82
CA GLY A 312 21.46 -2.82 -3.77
C GLY A 312 21.68 -4.01 -4.72
N SER A 313 21.49 -5.23 -4.22
CA SER A 313 21.55 -6.44 -5.05
C SER A 313 20.45 -6.45 -6.13
N GLN A 314 19.24 -6.03 -5.78
CA GLN A 314 18.14 -5.92 -6.73
C GLN A 314 18.35 -4.80 -7.76
N ALA A 315 18.92 -3.66 -7.34
CA ALA A 315 19.30 -2.58 -8.27
C ALA A 315 20.31 -3.05 -9.30
N ILE A 316 21.36 -3.74 -8.86
CA ILE A 316 22.38 -4.31 -9.76
C ILE A 316 21.76 -5.30 -10.75
N LYS A 317 20.88 -6.20 -10.26
CA LYS A 317 20.15 -7.14 -11.11
C LYS A 317 19.32 -6.41 -12.17
N ALA A 318 18.53 -5.42 -11.78
CA ALA A 318 17.69 -4.64 -12.68
C ALA A 318 18.49 -3.93 -13.78
N LEU A 319 19.65 -3.36 -13.42
CA LEU A 319 20.56 -2.72 -14.37
C LEU A 319 21.18 -3.71 -15.34
N LYS A 320 21.59 -4.88 -14.86
CA LYS A 320 22.17 -5.93 -15.73
C LYS A 320 21.17 -6.49 -16.74
N GLU A 321 19.90 -6.60 -16.37
CA GLU A 321 18.84 -6.98 -17.32
C GLU A 321 18.65 -5.97 -18.45
N GLU A 322 18.97 -4.68 -18.20
CA GLU A 322 19.00 -3.64 -19.24
C GLU A 322 20.33 -3.57 -20.00
N GLY A 323 21.27 -4.51 -19.76
CA GLY A 323 22.57 -4.55 -20.40
C GLY A 323 23.55 -3.47 -19.94
N ILE A 324 23.32 -2.87 -18.75
CA ILE A 324 24.13 -1.78 -18.21
C ILE A 324 25.30 -2.33 -17.40
N TYR A 325 26.50 -1.82 -17.65
CA TYR A 325 27.70 -2.15 -16.88
C TYR A 325 27.62 -1.54 -15.48
N THR A 326 27.76 -2.37 -14.45
CA THR A 326 27.54 -1.99 -13.06
C THR A 326 28.84 -1.90 -12.28
N VAL A 327 29.05 -0.75 -11.62
CA VAL A 327 30.15 -0.52 -10.69
C VAL A 327 29.55 -0.36 -9.28
N LEU A 328 30.10 -1.06 -8.29
CA LEU A 328 29.65 -1.02 -6.90
C LEU A 328 30.76 -0.49 -6.00
N ILE A 329 30.43 0.41 -5.09
CA ILE A 329 31.28 0.75 -3.92
C ILE A 329 30.62 0.19 -2.66
N ASN A 330 31.28 -0.75 -1.99
CA ASN A 330 30.84 -1.28 -0.70
C ASN A 330 32.05 -1.88 0.06
N PRO A 331 32.36 -1.41 1.29
CA PRO A 331 33.47 -1.95 2.06
C PRO A 331 33.20 -3.33 2.65
N ASN A 332 31.94 -3.78 2.71
CA ASN A 332 31.59 -5.06 3.31
C ASN A 332 31.98 -6.21 2.36
N ILE A 333 32.85 -7.10 2.84
CA ILE A 333 33.39 -8.23 2.07
C ILE A 333 32.53 -9.49 2.15
N ALA A 334 31.57 -9.53 3.05
CA ALA A 334 30.75 -10.72 3.35
C ALA A 334 29.28 -10.49 3.03
N THR A 335 28.98 -9.93 1.86
CA THR A 335 27.62 -9.68 1.39
C THR A 335 27.39 -10.23 -0.01
N ILE A 336 26.13 -10.37 -0.39
CA ILE A 336 25.75 -10.75 -1.75
C ILE A 336 26.14 -9.66 -2.75
N GLN A 337 26.00 -8.39 -2.42
CA GLN A 337 26.33 -7.27 -3.29
C GLN A 337 27.75 -7.35 -3.85
N THR A 338 28.72 -7.68 -2.98
CA THR A 338 30.14 -7.77 -3.33
C THR A 338 30.58 -9.12 -3.88
N SER A 339 29.64 -10.07 -4.01
CA SER A 339 29.91 -11.39 -4.56
C SER A 339 30.31 -11.34 -6.04
N ALA A 340 31.29 -12.12 -6.41
CA ALA A 340 31.71 -12.26 -7.80
C ALA A 340 30.53 -12.64 -8.72
N GLY A 341 30.37 -11.91 -9.83
CA GLY A 341 29.35 -12.13 -10.84
C GLY A 341 28.02 -11.40 -10.59
N LEU A 342 27.86 -10.67 -9.47
CA LEU A 342 26.72 -9.77 -9.28
C LEU A 342 27.00 -8.43 -9.97
N ALA A 343 27.79 -7.53 -9.39
CA ALA A 343 28.27 -6.34 -10.09
C ALA A 343 29.44 -6.70 -11.03
N ASP A 344 29.59 -5.93 -12.13
CA ASP A 344 30.68 -6.15 -13.08
C ASP A 344 32.02 -5.72 -12.48
N LYS A 345 32.02 -4.69 -11.62
CA LYS A 345 33.18 -4.21 -10.89
C LYS A 345 32.85 -3.80 -9.46
N VAL A 346 33.66 -4.17 -8.52
CA VAL A 346 33.47 -3.89 -7.07
C VAL A 346 34.67 -3.15 -6.54
N TYR A 347 34.41 -2.05 -5.81
CA TYR A 347 35.40 -1.31 -5.03
C TYR A 347 35.14 -1.52 -3.54
N PHE A 348 36.04 -2.17 -2.84
CA PHE A 348 36.02 -2.34 -1.36
C PHE A 348 36.56 -1.07 -0.69
N LEU A 349 35.80 0.01 -0.80
CA LEU A 349 36.16 1.34 -0.28
C LEU A 349 35.03 1.87 0.61
N PRO A 350 35.35 2.73 1.59
CA PRO A 350 34.35 3.43 2.37
C PRO A 350 33.42 4.25 1.49
N VAL A 351 32.13 4.23 1.83
CA VAL A 351 31.10 5.04 1.16
C VAL A 351 31.12 6.45 1.74
N THR A 352 32.13 7.23 1.34
CA THR A 352 32.33 8.62 1.76
C THR A 352 32.47 9.52 0.53
N PRO A 353 32.14 10.83 0.62
CA PRO A 353 32.25 11.74 -0.51
C PRO A 353 33.63 11.71 -1.18
N GLU A 354 34.70 11.62 -0.40
CA GLU A 354 36.07 11.59 -0.92
C GLU A 354 36.35 10.37 -1.79
N PHE A 355 36.02 9.16 -1.31
CA PHE A 355 36.30 7.94 -2.06
C PHE A 355 35.35 7.79 -3.27
N VAL A 356 34.08 8.15 -3.10
CA VAL A 356 33.10 8.12 -4.19
C VAL A 356 33.53 9.05 -5.31
N LEU A 357 34.00 10.27 -5.01
CA LEU A 357 34.49 11.22 -6.00
C LEU A 357 35.74 10.69 -6.76
N LYS A 358 36.67 9.99 -6.06
CA LYS A 358 37.81 9.33 -6.71
C LYS A 358 37.36 8.26 -7.70
N VAL A 359 36.36 7.44 -7.33
CA VAL A 359 35.83 6.40 -8.20
C VAL A 359 35.08 7.02 -9.40
N LEU A 360 34.28 8.06 -9.18
CA LEU A 360 33.59 8.79 -10.26
C LEU A 360 34.56 9.33 -11.30
N ARG A 361 35.66 9.96 -10.88
CA ARG A 361 36.69 10.48 -11.78
C ARG A 361 37.46 9.40 -12.54
N HIS A 362 37.62 8.22 -11.90
CA HIS A 362 38.33 7.09 -12.49
C HIS A 362 37.45 6.30 -13.46
N GLU A 363 36.24 5.95 -13.05
CA GLU A 363 35.28 5.12 -13.80
C GLU A 363 34.49 5.89 -14.84
N ARG A 364 34.22 7.17 -14.60
CA ARG A 364 33.40 8.04 -15.47
C ARG A 364 32.07 7.37 -15.85
N PRO A 365 31.22 6.99 -14.87
CA PRO A 365 29.93 6.41 -15.17
C PRO A 365 28.99 7.47 -15.78
N ASP A 366 28.02 7.02 -16.56
CA ASP A 366 26.97 7.88 -17.11
C ASP A 366 25.93 8.27 -16.04
N GLY A 367 25.74 7.42 -15.04
CA GLY A 367 24.79 7.64 -13.96
C GLY A 367 25.21 7.05 -12.61
N ILE A 368 24.55 7.52 -11.56
CA ILE A 368 24.74 7.06 -10.18
C ILE A 368 23.41 6.84 -9.48
N TYR A 369 23.32 5.80 -8.65
CA TYR A 369 22.23 5.59 -7.69
C TYR A 369 22.67 5.88 -6.26
N CYS A 370 21.99 6.81 -5.59
CA CYS A 370 22.23 7.21 -4.20
C CYS A 370 21.18 6.67 -3.20
N THR A 371 20.06 6.09 -3.66
CA THR A 371 18.91 5.74 -2.81
C THR A 371 18.87 4.28 -2.34
N PHE A 372 19.82 3.43 -2.77
CA PHE A 372 19.85 1.99 -2.48
C PHE A 372 20.78 1.59 -1.34
N GLY A 373 21.67 2.47 -0.91
CA GLY A 373 22.66 2.20 0.15
C GLY A 373 22.33 2.87 1.48
N GLY A 374 21.06 3.11 1.77
CA GLY A 374 20.60 3.71 3.02
C GLY A 374 21.04 5.17 3.20
N GLN A 375 21.00 5.65 4.44
CA GLN A 375 21.32 7.04 4.78
C GLN A 375 22.75 7.44 4.41
N THR A 376 23.69 6.50 4.52
CA THR A 376 25.10 6.74 4.18
C THR A 376 25.25 7.15 2.70
N ALA A 377 24.66 6.39 1.80
CA ALA A 377 24.70 6.66 0.36
C ALA A 377 23.96 7.96 0.01
N LEU A 378 22.81 8.18 0.66
CA LEU A 378 22.00 9.39 0.48
C LEU A 378 22.79 10.65 0.82
N ASN A 379 23.45 10.67 2.00
CA ASN A 379 24.28 11.79 2.46
C ASN A 379 25.45 12.07 1.49
N VAL A 380 26.06 11.04 0.92
CA VAL A 380 27.10 11.21 -0.10
C VAL A 380 26.52 11.88 -1.36
N GLY A 381 25.30 11.48 -1.79
CA GLY A 381 24.59 12.11 -2.91
C GLY A 381 24.36 13.60 -2.68
N ILE A 382 23.89 13.98 -1.49
CA ILE A 382 23.68 15.39 -1.13
C ILE A 382 24.99 16.19 -1.20
N HIS A 383 26.06 15.65 -0.61
CA HIS A 383 27.35 16.33 -0.56
C HIS A 383 28.03 16.47 -1.95
N LEU A 384 27.79 15.53 -2.87
CA LEU A 384 28.42 15.51 -4.19
C LEU A 384 27.53 16.04 -5.31
N LYS A 385 26.38 16.63 -5.01
CA LYS A 385 25.42 17.14 -6.00
C LYS A 385 26.10 17.97 -7.10
N ASP A 386 26.86 19.00 -6.71
CA ASP A 386 27.55 19.91 -7.65
C ASP A 386 28.68 19.21 -8.45
N GLU A 387 29.29 18.18 -7.89
CA GLU A 387 30.31 17.40 -8.57
C GLU A 387 29.73 16.48 -9.64
N PHE A 388 28.49 15.97 -9.42
CA PHE A 388 27.79 15.18 -10.45
C PHE A 388 27.56 16.00 -11.71
N GLU A 389 27.07 17.24 -11.59
CA GLU A 389 26.88 18.15 -12.70
C GLU A 389 28.18 18.46 -13.44
N LYS A 390 29.27 18.76 -12.72
CA LYS A 390 30.59 19.05 -13.30
C LYS A 390 31.19 17.85 -14.03
N LEU A 391 30.90 16.65 -13.60
CA LEU A 391 31.39 15.40 -14.20
C LEU A 391 30.47 14.85 -15.29
N GLY A 392 29.28 15.43 -15.47
CA GLY A 392 28.27 14.96 -16.40
C GLY A 392 27.65 13.61 -16.00
N VAL A 393 27.59 13.31 -14.69
CA VAL A 393 27.02 12.09 -14.14
C VAL A 393 25.56 12.35 -13.75
N LEU A 394 24.63 11.57 -14.30
CA LEU A 394 23.21 11.67 -13.99
C LEU A 394 22.89 11.04 -12.64
N ASN A 395 22.21 11.77 -11.76
CA ASN A 395 21.56 11.13 -10.60
C ASN A 395 20.32 10.40 -11.13
N LEU A 396 20.26 9.09 -10.94
CA LEU A 396 19.18 8.24 -11.40
C LEU A 396 18.14 8.04 -10.27
N GLY A 397 16.87 8.17 -10.63
CA GLY A 397 15.76 8.08 -9.65
C GLY A 397 15.42 9.41 -9.01
N THR A 398 15.12 9.41 -7.70
CA THR A 398 14.68 10.61 -6.98
C THR A 398 15.69 11.75 -7.08
N PRO A 399 15.28 12.96 -7.51
CA PRO A 399 16.16 14.12 -7.60
C PRO A 399 16.80 14.47 -6.25
N ILE A 400 18.06 14.89 -6.25
CA ILE A 400 18.77 15.26 -4.99
C ILE A 400 18.05 16.40 -4.26
N ASP A 401 17.45 17.37 -4.98
CA ASP A 401 16.67 18.44 -4.35
C ASP A 401 15.43 17.92 -3.63
N THR A 402 14.76 16.91 -4.14
CA THR A 402 13.68 16.21 -3.46
C THR A 402 14.17 15.52 -2.18
N ILE A 403 15.33 14.88 -2.26
CA ILE A 403 15.97 14.24 -1.10
C ILE A 403 16.26 15.28 -0.02
N ILE A 404 16.85 16.43 -0.40
CA ILE A 404 17.11 17.52 0.54
C ILE A 404 15.81 18.03 1.20
N LYS A 405 14.74 18.20 0.42
CA LYS A 405 13.43 18.61 0.95
C LYS A 405 12.85 17.61 1.95
N THR A 406 13.04 16.31 1.74
CA THR A 406 12.52 15.28 2.65
C THR A 406 13.36 15.13 3.93
N GLU A 407 14.66 15.38 3.85
CA GLU A 407 15.59 15.28 5.00
C GLU A 407 15.59 16.54 5.88
N ASP A 408 15.34 17.72 5.30
CA ASP A 408 15.24 18.98 6.02
C ASP A 408 13.81 19.21 6.51
N ARG A 409 13.63 19.22 7.83
CA ARG A 409 12.32 19.30 8.49
C ARG A 409 11.56 20.59 8.20
N ASP A 410 12.27 21.72 8.09
CA ASP A 410 11.63 23.01 7.82
C ASP A 410 11.17 23.08 6.36
N LEU A 411 11.99 22.59 5.43
CA LEU A 411 11.61 22.49 4.02
C LEU A 411 10.46 21.51 3.82
N PHE A 412 10.49 20.39 4.53
CA PHE A 412 9.42 19.39 4.49
C PHE A 412 8.10 19.95 5.01
N ALA A 413 8.11 20.58 6.18
CA ALA A 413 6.89 21.18 6.76
C ALA A 413 6.25 22.22 5.83
N ARG A 414 7.07 23.10 5.22
CA ARG A 414 6.59 24.09 4.23
C ARG A 414 5.99 23.40 3.00
N ALA A 415 6.65 22.37 2.49
CA ALA A 415 6.12 21.64 1.35
C ALA A 415 4.76 20.95 1.67
N MET A 416 4.55 20.50 2.91
CA MET A 416 3.25 19.98 3.33
C MET A 416 2.19 21.07 3.43
N GLU A 417 2.54 22.24 3.97
CA GLU A 417 1.64 23.40 4.04
C GLU A 417 1.18 23.88 2.63
N GLU A 418 2.07 23.83 1.63
CA GLU A 418 1.74 24.19 0.24
C GLU A 418 0.58 23.40 -0.36
N ILE A 419 0.39 22.17 0.10
CA ILE A 419 -0.71 21.27 -0.34
C ILE A 419 -1.81 21.09 0.71
N GLY A 420 -1.77 21.89 1.79
CA GLY A 420 -2.79 21.85 2.85
C GLY A 420 -2.68 20.66 3.79
N GLU A 421 -1.58 19.91 3.75
CA GLU A 421 -1.31 18.79 4.63
C GLU A 421 -0.66 19.23 5.94
N ARG A 422 -0.72 18.37 6.97
CA ARG A 422 -0.29 18.72 8.32
C ARG A 422 0.83 17.80 8.81
N CYS A 423 1.92 18.45 9.25
CA CYS A 423 2.90 17.83 10.14
C CYS A 423 2.57 18.11 11.60
N ALA A 424 3.19 17.39 12.52
CA ALA A 424 3.11 17.72 13.93
C ALA A 424 3.66 19.16 14.15
N PRO A 425 3.00 19.99 14.96
CA PRO A 425 3.53 21.32 15.31
C PRO A 425 4.95 21.19 15.84
N SER A 426 5.89 21.88 15.21
CA SER A 426 7.32 21.77 15.51
C SER A 426 8.04 23.10 15.36
N ALA A 427 9.21 23.22 16.00
CA ALA A 427 10.11 24.33 15.82
C ALA A 427 11.56 23.87 15.97
N SER A 428 12.45 24.34 15.10
CA SER A 428 13.88 24.12 15.18
C SER A 428 14.49 25.02 16.25
N ALA A 429 15.49 24.52 16.97
CA ALA A 429 16.21 25.26 17.99
C ALA A 429 17.72 24.94 17.93
N ASN A 430 18.55 25.99 18.01
CA ASN A 430 20.02 25.87 18.02
C ASN A 430 20.59 26.12 19.41
N THR A 431 19.74 26.58 20.33
CA THR A 431 20.09 26.90 21.72
C THR A 431 19.05 26.34 22.68
N TRP A 432 19.42 26.23 23.95
CA TRP A 432 18.50 25.84 25.02
C TRP A 432 17.30 26.78 25.12
N ASP A 433 17.55 28.10 25.07
CA ASP A 433 16.49 29.10 25.25
C ASP A 433 15.46 29.03 24.09
N GLU A 434 15.92 28.83 22.86
CA GLU A 434 15.06 28.58 21.72
C GLU A 434 14.23 27.30 21.88
N ALA A 435 14.84 26.21 22.35
CA ALA A 435 14.16 24.94 22.57
C ALA A 435 13.08 25.04 23.67
N LEU A 436 13.37 25.77 24.74
CA LEU A 436 12.42 26.02 25.81
C LEU A 436 11.23 26.88 25.31
N GLN A 437 11.52 27.97 24.59
CA GLN A 437 10.47 28.80 24.00
C GLN A 437 9.60 28.01 23.02
N ALA A 438 10.20 27.16 22.19
CA ALA A 438 9.47 26.29 21.27
C ALA A 438 8.54 25.33 22.04
N ALA A 439 9.03 24.69 23.11
CA ALA A 439 8.24 23.78 23.93
C ALA A 439 7.06 24.48 24.63
N HIS A 440 7.23 25.71 25.07
CA HIS A 440 6.13 26.50 25.65
C HIS A 440 5.08 26.88 24.60
N ASN A 441 5.51 27.25 23.40
CA ASN A 441 4.58 27.61 22.31
C ASN A 441 3.77 26.39 21.82
N ILE A 442 4.42 25.24 21.71
CA ILE A 442 3.81 23.97 21.28
C ILE A 442 2.95 23.34 22.39
N GLY A 443 3.39 23.48 23.65
CA GLY A 443 2.78 22.89 24.85
C GLY A 443 3.23 21.45 25.11
N PHE A 444 3.68 21.20 26.36
CA PHE A 444 4.06 19.84 26.80
C PHE A 444 2.89 18.85 26.72
N PRO A 445 3.16 17.53 26.53
CA PRO A 445 4.47 16.95 26.30
C PRO A 445 5.00 17.19 24.87
N VAL A 446 6.33 17.27 24.75
CA VAL A 446 7.02 17.42 23.47
C VAL A 446 7.99 16.26 23.23
N ILE A 447 8.37 16.02 21.98
CA ILE A 447 9.51 15.18 21.61
C ILE A 447 10.64 16.09 21.14
N VAL A 448 11.87 15.76 21.53
CA VAL A 448 13.08 16.41 21.04
C VAL A 448 13.79 15.43 20.12
N ARG A 449 14.22 15.88 18.96
CA ARG A 449 14.99 15.09 18.00
C ARG A 449 16.26 15.84 17.63
N ALA A 450 17.40 15.16 17.62
CA ALA A 450 18.62 15.72 17.06
C ALA A 450 18.50 15.77 15.53
N ALA A 451 18.88 16.88 14.91
CA ALA A 451 18.89 17.00 13.45
C ALA A 451 19.91 16.03 12.84
N PHE A 452 19.59 15.47 11.66
CA PHE A 452 20.46 14.56 10.89
C PHE A 452 20.88 13.27 11.61
N ALA A 453 20.18 12.85 12.67
CA ALA A 453 20.51 11.65 13.43
C ALA A 453 19.84 10.40 12.84
N LEU A 454 20.62 9.34 12.61
CA LEU A 454 20.14 8.04 12.15
C LEU A 454 19.44 7.26 13.28
N GLY A 455 18.31 6.61 12.99
CA GLY A 455 17.62 5.72 13.93
C GLY A 455 17.14 6.39 15.21
N GLY A 456 16.86 7.70 15.17
CA GLY A 456 16.37 8.46 16.33
C GLY A 456 17.39 8.70 17.44
N LEU A 457 18.68 8.58 17.17
CA LEU A 457 19.74 8.81 18.16
C LEU A 457 19.65 10.24 18.73
N GLY A 458 19.67 10.37 20.06
CA GLY A 458 19.51 11.65 20.74
C GLY A 458 18.09 12.18 20.82
N SER A 459 17.08 11.39 20.40
CA SER A 459 15.67 11.73 20.52
C SER A 459 15.10 11.27 21.87
N GLY A 460 14.05 11.99 22.36
CA GLY A 460 13.35 11.61 23.57
C GLY A 460 12.12 12.46 23.84
N PHE A 461 11.25 11.98 24.74
CA PHE A 461 10.04 12.67 25.16
C PHE A 461 10.29 13.47 26.44
N ALA A 462 9.80 14.70 26.46
CA ALA A 462 9.82 15.57 27.64
C ALA A 462 8.40 15.93 28.06
N LYS A 463 8.05 15.63 29.31
CA LYS A 463 6.78 15.98 29.92
C LYS A 463 6.80 17.37 30.59
N ASN A 464 8.01 17.88 30.85
CA ASN A 464 8.28 19.12 31.54
C ASN A 464 9.67 19.69 31.17
N GLU A 465 9.97 20.90 31.69
CA GLU A 465 11.21 21.62 31.41
C GLU A 465 12.48 20.86 31.86
N ASP A 466 12.43 20.15 32.98
CA ASP A 466 13.59 19.42 33.49
C ASP A 466 13.95 18.21 32.61
N GLU A 467 12.95 17.53 32.09
CA GLU A 467 13.15 16.46 31.11
C GLU A 467 13.65 17.03 29.79
N LEU A 468 13.07 18.14 29.31
CA LEU A 468 13.51 18.84 28.11
C LEU A 468 14.99 19.23 28.23
N ARG A 469 15.39 19.80 29.34
CA ARG A 469 16.78 20.24 29.58
C ARG A 469 17.78 19.09 29.46
N ARG A 470 17.47 17.94 30.07
CA ARG A 470 18.33 16.75 30.01
C ARG A 470 18.47 16.24 28.57
N LEU A 471 17.36 16.20 27.82
CA LEU A 471 17.35 15.75 26.43
C LEU A 471 18.14 16.70 25.53
N CYS A 472 17.88 18.01 25.62
CA CYS A 472 18.59 19.02 24.83
C CYS A 472 20.11 18.98 25.10
N HIS A 473 20.55 18.81 26.35
CA HIS A 473 21.96 18.68 26.69
C HIS A 473 22.62 17.50 25.96
N THR A 474 21.92 16.35 25.89
CA THR A 474 22.41 15.16 25.17
C THR A 474 22.35 15.34 23.65
N ALA A 475 21.30 15.95 23.15
CA ALA A 475 21.10 16.16 21.74
C ALA A 475 22.08 17.16 21.14
N PHE A 476 22.30 18.30 21.81
CA PHE A 476 23.26 19.32 21.38
C PHE A 476 24.72 18.85 21.45
N ALA A 477 25.02 17.82 22.25
CA ALA A 477 26.34 17.20 22.23
C ALA A 477 26.64 16.46 20.93
N ASN A 478 25.59 16.05 20.20
CA ASN A 478 25.70 15.26 18.97
C ASN A 478 25.27 16.01 17.70
N SER A 479 24.55 17.12 17.85
CA SER A 479 24.00 17.89 16.73
C SER A 479 23.97 19.38 17.09
N PRO A 480 24.27 20.29 16.16
CA PRO A 480 24.17 21.73 16.38
C PRO A 480 22.72 22.23 16.48
N GLN A 481 21.77 21.42 16.06
CA GLN A 481 20.35 21.78 16.01
C GLN A 481 19.49 20.64 16.54
N VAL A 482 18.41 20.97 17.23
CA VAL A 482 17.34 20.07 17.63
C VAL A 482 16.01 20.54 17.09
N LEU A 483 15.11 19.61 16.83
CA LEU A 483 13.69 19.86 16.57
C LEU A 483 12.90 19.58 17.86
N VAL A 484 12.09 20.54 18.28
CA VAL A 484 11.09 20.39 19.34
C VAL A 484 9.73 20.25 18.68
N GLU A 485 9.01 19.16 18.93
CA GLU A 485 7.81 18.78 18.21
C GLU A 485 6.72 18.32 19.18
N LYS A 486 5.45 18.56 18.85
CA LYS A 486 4.31 18.08 19.64
C LYS A 486 4.35 16.56 19.77
N SER A 487 4.26 16.07 21.00
CA SER A 487 4.20 14.61 21.22
C SER A 487 2.84 14.05 20.80
N MET A 488 2.88 13.10 19.88
CA MET A 488 1.74 12.29 19.44
C MET A 488 1.71 10.91 20.13
N ARG A 489 2.37 10.77 21.30
CA ARG A 489 2.44 9.50 22.03
C ARG A 489 1.03 8.92 22.26
N GLY A 490 0.87 7.64 21.92
CA GLY A 490 -0.40 6.93 22.07
C GLY A 490 -1.30 6.97 20.83
N TRP A 491 -0.94 7.75 19.79
CA TRP A 491 -1.62 7.69 18.50
C TRP A 491 -1.21 6.42 17.74
N LYS A 492 -2.03 5.99 16.78
CA LYS A 492 -1.67 4.89 15.88
C LYS A 492 -0.56 5.34 14.93
N GLU A 493 0.38 4.47 14.66
CA GLU A 493 1.38 4.65 13.61
C GLU A 493 1.03 3.78 12.42
N VAL A 494 0.90 4.42 11.25
CA VAL A 494 0.53 3.78 10.00
C VAL A 494 1.53 4.19 8.93
N GLU A 495 1.94 3.23 8.11
CA GLU A 495 2.93 3.45 7.05
C GLU A 495 2.39 3.01 5.69
N TYR A 496 2.83 3.72 4.65
CA TYR A 496 2.61 3.31 3.26
C TYR A 496 3.95 3.28 2.51
N GLU A 497 4.20 2.19 1.80
CA GLU A 497 5.23 2.12 0.79
C GLU A 497 4.64 2.58 -0.55
N VAL A 498 5.24 3.61 -1.12
CA VAL A 498 4.74 4.30 -2.30
C VAL A 498 5.76 4.22 -3.42
N VAL A 499 5.29 3.99 -4.62
CA VAL A 499 6.12 3.98 -5.81
C VAL A 499 5.58 4.97 -6.82
N ARG A 500 6.45 5.84 -7.35
CA ARG A 500 6.10 6.82 -8.37
C ARG A 500 7.15 6.88 -9.46
N ASP A 501 6.70 6.93 -10.72
CA ASP A 501 7.58 7.12 -11.88
C ASP A 501 7.68 8.59 -12.34
N CYS A 502 8.54 8.85 -13.30
CA CYS A 502 8.73 10.19 -13.85
C CYS A 502 7.53 10.74 -14.64
N ARG A 503 6.61 9.88 -15.08
CA ARG A 503 5.36 10.25 -15.79
C ARG A 503 4.17 10.39 -14.85
N ASP A 504 4.43 10.44 -13.55
CA ASP A 504 3.43 10.65 -12.49
C ASP A 504 2.43 9.50 -12.29
N ASN A 505 2.76 8.27 -12.72
CA ASN A 505 2.07 7.10 -12.23
C ASN A 505 2.52 6.84 -10.78
N CYS A 506 1.57 6.74 -9.87
CA CYS A 506 1.84 6.65 -8.44
C CYS A 506 0.90 5.65 -7.79
N ILE A 507 1.44 4.70 -7.05
CA ILE A 507 0.72 3.61 -6.39
C ILE A 507 1.21 3.41 -4.97
N THR A 508 0.35 2.86 -4.10
CA THR A 508 0.74 2.36 -2.79
C THR A 508 0.90 0.84 -2.86
N VAL A 509 2.10 0.36 -2.54
CA VAL A 509 2.41 -1.08 -2.65
C VAL A 509 2.04 -1.84 -1.39
N CYS A 510 2.22 -1.23 -0.23
CA CYS A 510 1.93 -1.86 1.04
C CYS A 510 1.46 -0.82 2.05
N ASN A 511 0.41 -1.17 2.77
CA ASN A 511 -0.01 -0.45 3.98
C ASN A 511 0.34 -1.31 5.19
N MET A 512 0.93 -0.70 6.21
CA MET A 512 1.37 -1.36 7.43
C MET A 512 0.90 -0.59 8.65
N GLU A 513 0.62 -1.31 9.72
CA GLU A 513 0.17 -0.77 11.00
C GLU A 513 1.05 -1.28 12.13
N ASN A 514 1.49 -0.38 13.02
CA ASN A 514 2.23 -0.76 14.20
C ASN A 514 1.27 -1.27 15.29
N PHE A 515 1.60 -2.41 15.87
CA PHE A 515 0.94 -2.95 17.07
C PHE A 515 1.20 -2.03 18.27
N ASP A 516 2.42 -1.53 18.40
CA ASP A 516 2.79 -0.56 19.42
C ASP A 516 2.37 0.85 18.98
N PRO A 517 1.72 1.64 19.85
CA PRO A 517 1.37 3.01 19.53
C PRO A 517 2.62 3.90 19.43
N LEU A 518 2.48 5.07 18.83
CA LEU A 518 3.53 6.08 18.74
C LEU A 518 4.18 6.33 20.10
N GLY A 519 5.51 6.35 20.11
CA GLY A 519 6.35 6.44 21.29
C GLY A 519 7.43 5.35 21.33
N VAL A 520 7.24 4.28 20.58
CA VAL A 520 8.25 3.26 20.25
C VAL A 520 8.66 3.46 18.81
N HIS A 521 9.95 3.41 18.51
CA HIS A 521 10.46 3.53 17.14
C HIS A 521 9.90 2.40 16.26
N THR A 522 9.49 2.70 15.02
CA THR A 522 8.86 1.70 14.12
C THR A 522 9.75 0.46 13.90
N GLY A 523 11.08 0.63 13.87
CA GLY A 523 12.03 -0.48 13.81
C GLY A 523 12.00 -1.42 15.03
N ASP A 524 11.52 -0.93 16.17
CA ASP A 524 11.36 -1.69 17.42
C ASP A 524 9.92 -2.13 17.69
N SER A 525 8.98 -1.77 16.82
CA SER A 525 7.56 -2.15 16.92
C SER A 525 7.27 -3.48 16.23
N ILE A 526 6.28 -4.20 16.75
CA ILE A 526 5.61 -5.27 16.00
C ILE A 526 4.77 -4.60 14.92
N VAL A 527 4.91 -5.03 13.66
CA VAL A 527 4.22 -4.44 12.50
C VAL A 527 3.36 -5.50 11.83
N VAL A 528 2.17 -5.11 11.41
CA VAL A 528 1.20 -5.98 10.74
C VAL A 528 0.87 -5.41 9.36
N ALA A 529 0.90 -6.25 8.35
CA ALA A 529 0.53 -5.94 6.98
C ALA A 529 -0.50 -6.96 6.44
N PRO A 530 -1.59 -6.50 5.79
CA PRO A 530 -2.07 -5.13 5.74
C PRO A 530 -2.60 -4.65 7.09
N SER A 531 -2.84 -3.34 7.25
CA SER A 531 -3.50 -2.78 8.45
C SER A 531 -4.81 -3.50 8.75
N GLN A 532 -5.05 -3.79 10.04
CA GLN A 532 -6.19 -4.58 10.49
C GLN A 532 -7.28 -3.72 11.16
N THR A 533 -6.92 -2.52 11.60
CA THR A 533 -7.81 -1.69 12.44
C THR A 533 -8.26 -0.40 11.74
N LEU A 534 -7.86 -0.17 10.49
CA LEU A 534 -8.33 0.96 9.70
C LEU A 534 -9.69 0.67 9.07
N SER A 535 -10.57 1.66 9.05
CA SER A 535 -11.75 1.63 8.19
C SER A 535 -11.35 1.85 6.71
N ASP A 536 -12.22 1.46 5.78
CA ASP A 536 -12.02 1.76 4.34
C ASP A 536 -11.83 3.26 4.09
N GLU A 537 -12.55 4.10 4.82
CA GLU A 537 -12.44 5.55 4.71
C GLU A 537 -11.08 6.07 5.22
N ASP A 538 -10.59 5.56 6.36
CA ASP A 538 -9.29 5.97 6.91
C ASP A 538 -8.14 5.47 6.02
N TYR A 539 -8.24 4.23 5.55
CA TYR A 539 -7.28 3.65 4.61
C TYR A 539 -7.15 4.50 3.34
N ASN A 540 -8.27 4.78 2.67
CA ASN A 540 -8.25 5.53 1.42
C ASN A 540 -7.93 7.01 1.62
N MET A 541 -8.25 7.61 2.77
CA MET A 541 -7.84 8.96 3.13
C MET A 541 -6.31 9.06 3.20
N LEU A 542 -5.66 8.21 4.00
CA LEU A 542 -4.21 8.21 4.16
C LEU A 542 -3.49 7.82 2.86
N ARG A 543 -4.04 6.87 2.08
CA ARG A 543 -3.56 6.52 0.76
C ARG A 543 -3.58 7.71 -0.20
N THR A 544 -4.67 8.44 -0.25
CA THR A 544 -4.81 9.61 -1.14
C THR A 544 -3.80 10.69 -0.75
N THR A 545 -3.66 10.95 0.56
CA THR A 545 -2.64 11.85 1.09
C THR A 545 -1.23 11.39 0.70
N ALA A 546 -0.91 10.10 0.83
CA ALA A 546 0.38 9.56 0.42
C ALA A 546 0.68 9.86 -1.05
N VAL A 547 -0.26 9.58 -1.94
CA VAL A 547 -0.12 9.85 -3.38
C VAL A 547 0.09 11.34 -3.65
N ASN A 548 -0.69 12.22 -3.01
CA ASN A 548 -0.59 13.68 -3.20
C ASN A 548 0.76 14.23 -2.71
N VAL A 549 1.20 13.81 -1.53
CA VAL A 549 2.48 14.20 -0.93
C VAL A 549 3.66 13.78 -1.83
N ILE A 550 3.68 12.53 -2.26
CA ILE A 550 4.79 11.99 -3.06
C ILE A 550 4.85 12.63 -4.46
N ARG A 551 3.70 12.97 -5.03
CA ARG A 551 3.61 13.76 -6.27
C ARG A 551 4.16 15.18 -6.07
N HIS A 552 3.75 15.85 -5.00
CA HIS A 552 4.20 17.21 -4.71
C HIS A 552 5.70 17.30 -4.46
N LEU A 553 6.26 16.34 -3.73
CA LEU A 553 7.70 16.25 -3.49
C LEU A 553 8.51 15.91 -4.75
N GLY A 554 7.88 15.28 -5.77
CA GLY A 554 8.54 14.90 -7.00
C GLY A 554 9.47 13.68 -6.87
N VAL A 555 9.14 12.74 -5.98
CA VAL A 555 9.88 11.48 -5.84
C VAL A 555 9.80 10.67 -7.13
N VAL A 556 10.91 10.04 -7.54
CA VAL A 556 10.98 9.08 -8.66
C VAL A 556 11.66 7.81 -8.16
N GLY A 557 10.88 6.75 -8.02
CA GLY A 557 11.31 5.49 -7.42
C GLY A 557 10.38 5.11 -6.28
N GLU A 558 10.94 4.61 -5.20
CA GLU A 558 10.23 4.14 -4.02
C GLU A 558 10.49 5.07 -2.84
N CYS A 559 9.51 5.19 -1.96
CA CYS A 559 9.59 5.93 -0.70
C CYS A 559 8.58 5.40 0.32
N ASN A 560 8.91 5.62 1.60
CA ASN A 560 8.04 5.34 2.73
C ASN A 560 7.46 6.64 3.29
N ILE A 561 6.15 6.65 3.57
CA ILE A 561 5.48 7.74 4.29
C ILE A 561 4.85 7.23 5.56
N GLN A 562 5.05 7.94 6.68
CA GLN A 562 4.59 7.56 8.02
C GLN A 562 3.59 8.57 8.56
N TYR A 563 2.53 8.06 9.17
CA TYR A 563 1.43 8.84 9.74
C TYR A 563 1.22 8.56 11.22
N ALA A 564 0.93 9.62 11.96
CA ALA A 564 0.26 9.56 13.25
C ALA A 564 -1.24 9.71 13.02
N LEU A 565 -2.04 8.70 13.37
CA LEU A 565 -3.50 8.73 13.27
C LEU A 565 -4.12 8.74 14.67
N ASN A 566 -4.98 9.71 14.95
CA ASN A 566 -5.69 9.80 16.22
C ASN A 566 -6.63 8.59 16.40
N PRO A 567 -6.52 7.78 17.48
CA PRO A 567 -7.34 6.60 17.66
C PRO A 567 -8.84 6.89 17.91
N HIS A 568 -9.21 8.15 18.13
CA HIS A 568 -10.57 8.59 18.46
C HIS A 568 -11.22 9.51 17.42
N SER A 569 -10.47 9.88 16.38
CA SER A 569 -10.96 10.77 15.32
C SER A 569 -10.22 10.47 14.01
N ARG A 570 -10.59 11.15 12.93
CA ARG A 570 -9.86 11.09 11.64
C ARG A 570 -8.72 12.10 11.53
N GLU A 571 -8.36 12.72 12.64
CA GLU A 571 -7.21 13.62 12.67
C GLU A 571 -5.92 12.82 12.49
N TYR A 572 -5.07 13.29 11.59
CA TYR A 572 -3.76 12.69 11.35
C TYR A 572 -2.69 13.76 11.15
N CYS A 573 -1.45 13.37 11.33
CA CYS A 573 -0.28 14.15 10.96
C CYS A 573 0.70 13.28 10.19
N ILE A 574 1.38 13.88 9.22
CA ILE A 574 2.51 13.24 8.54
C ILE A 574 3.72 13.35 9.46
N ILE A 575 4.35 12.22 9.77
CA ILE A 575 5.55 12.16 10.62
C ILE A 575 6.78 12.47 9.77
N GLU A 576 6.97 11.70 8.68
CA GLU A 576 8.11 11.85 7.77
C GLU A 576 7.86 11.11 6.44
N VAL A 577 8.66 11.50 5.44
CA VAL A 577 8.81 10.77 4.18
C VAL A 577 10.27 10.40 4.01
N ASN A 578 10.54 9.11 3.85
CA ASN A 578 11.86 8.58 3.55
C ASN A 578 11.98 8.37 2.03
N ALA A 579 12.59 9.32 1.30
CA ALA A 579 12.72 9.26 -0.16
C ALA A 579 13.86 8.31 -0.60
N ARG A 580 13.92 7.15 0.00
CA ARG A 580 14.91 6.08 -0.22
C ARG A 580 14.33 4.76 0.20
N LEU A 581 14.91 3.68 -0.29
CA LEU A 581 14.64 2.35 0.25
C LEU A 581 14.93 2.31 1.76
N SER A 582 14.13 1.57 2.47
CA SER A 582 14.13 1.49 3.93
C SER A 582 13.98 0.04 4.38
N ARG A 583 13.99 -0.17 5.70
CA ARG A 583 13.72 -1.48 6.29
C ARG A 583 12.32 -1.98 5.99
N SER A 584 11.34 -1.09 6.09
CA SER A 584 9.95 -1.37 5.73
C SER A 584 9.78 -1.74 4.25
N SER A 585 10.60 -1.20 3.35
CA SER A 585 10.56 -1.57 1.92
C SER A 585 10.94 -3.03 1.68
N ALA A 586 11.93 -3.56 2.43
CA ALA A 586 12.29 -4.98 2.37
C ALA A 586 11.15 -5.86 2.90
N LEU A 587 10.56 -5.49 4.03
CA LEU A 587 9.38 -6.16 4.58
C LEU A 587 8.20 -6.13 3.61
N ALA A 588 7.85 -4.95 3.08
CA ALA A 588 6.76 -4.77 2.14
C ALA A 588 6.94 -5.58 0.86
N SER A 589 8.17 -5.61 0.31
CA SER A 589 8.46 -6.42 -0.88
C SER A 589 8.15 -7.90 -0.65
N LYS A 590 8.50 -8.42 0.51
CA LYS A 590 8.33 -9.85 0.82
C LYS A 590 6.92 -10.16 1.31
N ALA A 591 6.28 -9.22 2.01
CA ALA A 591 4.89 -9.34 2.41
C ALA A 591 3.94 -9.36 1.20
N THR A 592 4.21 -8.56 0.18
CA THR A 592 3.34 -8.41 -0.99
C THR A 592 3.77 -9.23 -2.20
N GLY A 593 5.02 -9.67 -2.26
CA GLY A 593 5.62 -10.23 -3.46
C GLY A 593 6.03 -9.17 -4.51
N TYR A 594 5.77 -7.87 -4.27
CA TYR A 594 6.12 -6.78 -5.17
C TYR A 594 7.59 -6.38 -4.98
N PRO A 595 8.47 -6.48 -5.99
CA PRO A 595 9.91 -6.26 -5.84
C PRO A 595 10.27 -4.77 -5.86
N LEU A 596 10.00 -4.02 -4.78
CA LEU A 596 10.15 -2.57 -4.70
C LEU A 596 11.51 -2.07 -5.19
N ALA A 597 12.61 -2.63 -4.70
CA ALA A 597 13.94 -2.20 -5.07
C ALA A 597 14.26 -2.43 -6.56
N PHE A 598 13.83 -3.56 -7.12
CA PHE A 598 13.99 -3.85 -8.55
C PHE A 598 13.21 -2.86 -9.41
N VAL A 599 11.94 -2.63 -9.06
CA VAL A 599 11.08 -1.67 -9.77
C VAL A 599 11.66 -0.26 -9.66
N ALA A 600 12.04 0.19 -8.46
CA ALA A 600 12.64 1.51 -8.25
C ALA A 600 13.89 1.74 -9.13
N ALA A 601 14.72 0.71 -9.31
CA ALA A 601 15.87 0.80 -10.20
C ALA A 601 15.47 0.95 -11.68
N LYS A 602 14.41 0.27 -12.12
CA LYS A 602 13.89 0.45 -13.49
C LYS A 602 13.28 1.84 -13.69
N LEU A 603 12.56 2.36 -12.68
CA LEU A 603 12.00 3.72 -12.73
C LEU A 603 13.07 4.81 -12.85
N GLY A 604 14.21 4.62 -12.21
CA GLY A 604 15.37 5.52 -12.34
C GLY A 604 15.94 5.60 -13.76
N LEU A 605 15.60 4.66 -14.63
CA LEU A 605 15.90 4.68 -16.06
C LEU A 605 14.78 5.32 -16.91
N ASN A 606 13.81 5.97 -16.26
CA ASN A 606 12.60 6.53 -16.89
C ASN A 606 11.72 5.47 -17.58
N ILE A 607 11.73 4.22 -17.12
CA ILE A 607 10.79 3.20 -17.57
C ILE A 607 9.52 3.35 -16.72
N PRO A 608 8.35 3.68 -17.28
CA PRO A 608 7.16 3.93 -16.48
C PRO A 608 6.53 2.64 -15.94
N LEU A 609 5.79 2.75 -14.83
CA LEU A 609 5.17 1.62 -14.12
C LEU A 609 4.25 0.77 -14.99
N ASN A 610 3.49 1.39 -15.86
CA ASN A 610 2.56 0.69 -16.76
C ASN A 610 3.23 -0.02 -17.95
N GLU A 611 4.51 0.23 -18.21
CA GLU A 611 5.33 -0.50 -19.18
C GLU A 611 6.16 -1.63 -18.54
N LEU A 612 6.28 -1.65 -17.19
CA LEU A 612 6.93 -2.74 -16.46
C LEU A 612 5.95 -3.89 -16.24
N ARG A 613 6.43 -5.12 -16.36
CA ARG A 613 5.64 -6.32 -16.05
C ARG A 613 5.68 -6.64 -14.56
N ASN A 614 4.55 -7.07 -14.04
CA ASN A 614 4.44 -7.64 -12.71
C ASN A 614 5.19 -8.99 -12.65
N SER A 615 6.16 -9.11 -11.75
CA SER A 615 6.97 -10.32 -11.61
C SER A 615 6.20 -11.51 -11.05
N VAL A 616 5.09 -11.29 -10.34
CA VAL A 616 4.26 -12.35 -9.73
C VAL A 616 3.33 -12.99 -10.75
N THR A 617 2.62 -12.21 -11.52
CA THR A 617 1.69 -12.71 -12.55
C THR A 617 2.36 -12.95 -13.89
N ARG A 618 3.39 -12.18 -14.22
CA ARG A 618 4.09 -12.11 -15.53
C ARG A 618 3.20 -11.67 -16.70
N GLU A 619 1.93 -11.44 -16.46
CA GLU A 619 0.94 -11.05 -17.47
C GLU A 619 0.46 -9.61 -17.29
N THR A 620 0.33 -9.16 -16.04
CA THR A 620 -0.14 -7.82 -15.71
C THR A 620 1.00 -6.79 -15.64
N CYS A 621 0.69 -5.49 -15.63
CA CYS A 621 1.69 -4.43 -15.44
C CYS A 621 2.07 -4.27 -13.96
N ALA A 622 3.16 -3.54 -13.70
CA ALA A 622 3.60 -3.21 -12.33
C ALA A 622 2.84 -2.03 -11.71
N CYS A 623 1.99 -1.34 -12.46
CA CYS A 623 1.16 -0.24 -11.97
C CYS A 623 -0.13 -0.81 -11.37
N PHE A 624 -0.06 -1.39 -10.16
CA PHE A 624 -1.21 -1.91 -9.43
C PHE A 624 -0.95 -1.83 -7.92
N GLU A 625 -2.00 -1.87 -7.12
CA GLU A 625 -1.90 -1.93 -5.67
C GLU A 625 -2.18 -3.36 -5.19
N PRO A 626 -1.27 -4.00 -4.44
CA PRO A 626 -1.47 -5.33 -3.93
C PRO A 626 -2.73 -5.48 -3.06
N SER A 627 -3.43 -6.59 -3.24
CA SER A 627 -4.56 -7.02 -2.41
C SER A 627 -4.21 -8.34 -1.76
N LEU A 628 -4.00 -8.35 -0.43
CA LEU A 628 -3.53 -9.52 0.30
C LEU A 628 -4.71 -10.23 0.96
N ASP A 629 -4.82 -11.55 0.78
CA ASP A 629 -5.77 -12.42 1.46
C ASP A 629 -5.16 -13.17 2.65
N TYR A 630 -3.98 -12.73 3.11
CA TYR A 630 -3.23 -13.23 4.25
C TYR A 630 -2.73 -12.06 5.11
N VAL A 631 -2.26 -12.37 6.30
CA VAL A 631 -1.71 -11.40 7.26
C VAL A 631 -0.24 -11.71 7.50
N VAL A 632 0.57 -10.67 7.43
CA VAL A 632 2.00 -10.72 7.71
C VAL A 632 2.26 -10.02 9.03
N THR A 633 3.01 -10.67 9.93
CA THR A 633 3.45 -10.07 11.19
C THR A 633 4.96 -10.04 11.24
N LYS A 634 5.53 -8.85 11.45
CA LYS A 634 6.95 -8.61 11.71
C LYS A 634 7.17 -8.46 13.21
N ILE A 635 8.14 -9.16 13.78
CA ILE A 635 8.59 -8.96 15.16
C ILE A 635 10.08 -8.66 15.16
N PRO A 636 10.53 -7.55 15.82
CA PRO A 636 11.94 -7.22 15.96
C PRO A 636 12.69 -8.22 16.84
N ARG A 637 13.99 -8.35 16.60
CA ARG A 637 14.94 -9.04 17.47
C ARG A 637 15.82 -8.04 18.19
N TRP A 638 15.88 -8.16 19.52
CA TRP A 638 16.78 -7.39 20.36
C TRP A 638 17.79 -8.32 21.01
N ASP A 639 19.02 -7.81 21.18
CA ASP A 639 20.09 -8.49 21.91
C ASP A 639 20.57 -7.66 23.12
N LEU A 640 19.66 -6.87 23.72
CA LEU A 640 19.96 -5.91 24.79
C LEU A 640 20.62 -6.56 25.99
N ARG A 641 20.26 -7.80 26.31
CA ARG A 641 20.82 -8.57 27.45
C ARG A 641 22.28 -8.96 27.27
N LYS A 642 22.84 -8.86 26.04
CA LYS A 642 24.27 -9.11 25.81
C LYS A 642 25.16 -7.96 26.29
N PHE A 643 24.59 -6.79 26.56
CA PHE A 643 25.30 -5.59 26.91
C PHE A 643 24.96 -5.15 28.33
N MET A 644 25.97 -5.01 29.18
CA MET A 644 25.79 -4.43 30.52
C MET A 644 25.53 -2.93 30.40
N ARG A 645 24.64 -2.39 31.26
CA ARG A 645 24.33 -0.95 31.39
C ARG A 645 23.57 -0.36 30.19
N VAL A 646 23.03 -1.17 29.31
CA VAL A 646 22.10 -0.70 28.25
C VAL A 646 20.68 -0.72 28.80
N SER A 647 19.95 0.39 28.64
CA SER A 647 18.54 0.44 29.02
C SER A 647 17.71 -0.49 28.12
N SER A 648 16.91 -1.36 28.73
CA SER A 648 15.95 -2.21 28.02
C SER A 648 14.70 -1.46 27.57
N LYS A 649 14.40 -0.26 28.08
CA LYS A 649 13.21 0.52 27.72
C LYS A 649 13.27 0.93 26.26
N LEU A 650 12.20 0.61 25.52
CA LEU A 650 12.01 1.03 24.13
C LEU A 650 11.47 2.46 24.08
N GLY A 651 11.83 3.18 23.04
CA GLY A 651 11.44 4.57 22.86
C GLY A 651 11.64 5.02 21.41
N SER A 652 11.88 6.30 21.20
CA SER A 652 12.06 6.90 19.87
C SER A 652 13.38 6.54 19.17
N SER A 653 14.35 5.94 19.90
CA SER A 653 15.61 5.47 19.32
C SER A 653 15.58 3.96 19.08
N MET A 654 15.93 3.54 17.88
CA MET A 654 15.97 2.14 17.47
C MET A 654 17.06 1.36 18.21
N LYS A 655 16.72 0.16 18.69
CA LYS A 655 17.61 -0.75 19.42
C LYS A 655 17.64 -2.18 18.86
N SER A 656 16.70 -2.54 18.00
CA SER A 656 16.65 -3.86 17.37
C SER A 656 17.81 -4.08 16.41
N VAL A 657 18.25 -5.32 16.29
CA VAL A 657 19.40 -5.73 15.47
C VAL A 657 18.99 -6.61 14.29
N GLY A 658 17.75 -7.03 14.24
CA GLY A 658 17.17 -7.84 13.18
C GLY A 658 15.66 -7.96 13.37
N GLU A 659 15.01 -8.68 12.48
CA GLU A 659 13.57 -8.92 12.52
C GLU A 659 13.20 -10.25 11.88
N VAL A 660 12.03 -10.75 12.23
CA VAL A 660 11.40 -11.91 11.60
C VAL A 660 10.09 -11.49 10.96
N MET A 661 9.72 -12.21 9.91
CA MET A 661 8.43 -12.10 9.26
C MET A 661 7.74 -13.46 9.27
N ALA A 662 6.47 -13.47 9.62
CA ALA A 662 5.65 -14.67 9.54
C ALA A 662 4.32 -14.38 8.84
N ILE A 663 3.83 -15.34 8.08
CA ILE A 663 2.64 -15.24 7.25
C ILE A 663 1.60 -16.25 7.73
N GLY A 664 0.35 -15.81 7.83
CA GLY A 664 -0.80 -16.62 8.17
C GLY A 664 -2.07 -16.06 7.55
N ARG A 665 -3.17 -16.79 7.62
CA ARG A 665 -4.48 -16.30 7.15
C ARG A 665 -5.17 -15.39 8.16
N THR A 666 -4.69 -15.38 9.41
CA THR A 666 -5.18 -14.51 10.47
C THR A 666 -4.01 -13.93 11.27
N PHE A 667 -4.27 -12.83 11.98
CA PHE A 667 -3.28 -12.23 12.87
C PHE A 667 -2.81 -13.21 13.96
N GLU A 668 -3.72 -13.99 14.53
CA GLU A 668 -3.39 -14.97 15.57
C GLU A 668 -2.39 -16.02 15.05
N GLU A 669 -2.62 -16.53 13.83
CA GLU A 669 -1.70 -17.48 13.21
C GLU A 669 -0.32 -16.86 12.96
N SER A 670 -0.29 -15.65 12.36
CA SER A 670 0.96 -15.00 11.98
C SER A 670 1.79 -14.55 13.19
N VAL A 671 1.17 -13.98 14.22
CA VAL A 671 1.89 -13.53 15.43
C VAL A 671 2.49 -14.68 16.21
N GLN A 672 1.80 -15.81 16.32
CA GLN A 672 2.32 -17.00 16.98
C GLN A 672 3.54 -17.59 16.23
N LYS A 673 3.48 -17.66 14.92
CA LYS A 673 4.61 -18.05 14.09
C LYS A 673 5.79 -17.09 14.26
N ALA A 674 5.53 -15.78 14.22
CA ALA A 674 6.57 -14.76 14.38
C ALA A 674 7.28 -14.85 15.72
N ILE A 675 6.55 -15.02 16.84
CA ILE A 675 7.13 -15.19 18.17
C ILE A 675 8.10 -16.38 18.20
N ARG A 676 7.70 -17.53 17.65
CA ARG A 676 8.57 -18.72 17.60
C ARG A 676 9.81 -18.52 16.71
N SER A 677 9.69 -17.68 15.70
CA SER A 677 10.79 -17.41 14.76
C SER A 677 11.84 -16.43 15.33
N VAL A 678 11.48 -15.60 16.30
CA VAL A 678 12.43 -14.67 16.96
C VAL A 678 13.46 -15.45 17.76
N ASP A 679 13.02 -16.44 18.54
CA ASP A 679 13.90 -17.29 19.35
C ASP A 679 13.29 -18.68 19.52
N PRO A 680 14.05 -19.76 19.27
CA PRO A 680 13.55 -21.15 19.41
C PRO A 680 13.08 -21.50 20.83
N SER A 681 13.48 -20.75 21.84
CA SER A 681 13.02 -20.97 23.23
C SER A 681 11.57 -20.54 23.45
N PHE A 682 11.00 -19.74 22.56
CA PHE A 682 9.62 -19.26 22.65
C PHE A 682 8.67 -20.28 21.99
N ALA A 683 7.73 -20.78 22.76
CA ALA A 683 6.73 -21.74 22.24
C ALA A 683 5.63 -21.07 21.41
N GLY A 684 5.42 -19.78 21.56
CA GLY A 684 4.38 -18.95 20.98
C GLY A 684 3.83 -17.95 22.00
N PHE A 685 2.68 -17.36 21.74
CA PHE A 685 2.01 -16.47 22.67
C PHE A 685 1.37 -17.28 23.81
N SER A 686 1.99 -17.27 24.98
CA SER A 686 1.61 -18.07 26.13
C SER A 686 2.05 -17.41 27.43
N GLU A 687 1.47 -17.84 28.57
CA GLU A 687 2.00 -17.49 29.90
C GLU A 687 3.46 -17.96 30.02
N ASN A 688 4.28 -17.12 30.63
CA ASN A 688 5.73 -17.30 30.67
C ASN A 688 6.34 -16.74 31.97
N ASP A 689 7.61 -17.09 32.24
CA ASP A 689 8.39 -16.64 33.40
C ASP A 689 9.28 -15.42 33.10
N MET A 690 9.06 -14.74 31.98
CA MET A 690 9.91 -13.59 31.59
C MET A 690 9.53 -12.30 32.30
N VAL A 691 8.28 -12.19 32.77
CA VAL A 691 7.75 -10.99 33.44
C VAL A 691 6.98 -11.43 34.69
N ASP A 692 7.43 -10.98 35.85
CA ASP A 692 6.77 -11.24 37.12
C ASP A 692 5.43 -10.48 37.25
N ASP A 693 4.52 -10.98 38.07
CA ASP A 693 3.17 -10.37 38.23
C ASP A 693 3.24 -8.90 38.67
N ALA A 694 4.19 -8.58 39.54
CA ALA A 694 4.43 -7.23 40.04
C ALA A 694 4.95 -6.25 38.95
N GLU A 695 5.60 -6.78 37.91
CA GLU A 695 6.20 -5.97 36.81
C GLU A 695 5.25 -5.77 35.63
N ILE A 696 4.15 -6.54 35.52
CA ILE A 696 3.29 -6.55 34.34
C ILE A 696 2.78 -5.15 34.00
N ASP A 697 2.23 -4.42 34.97
CA ASP A 697 1.63 -3.11 34.70
C ASP A 697 2.68 -2.05 34.32
N GLU A 698 3.89 -2.13 34.94
CA GLU A 698 5.03 -1.28 34.52
C GLU A 698 5.47 -1.59 33.09
N GLU A 699 5.57 -2.85 32.70
CA GLU A 699 5.98 -3.29 31.38
C GLU A 699 4.92 -2.92 30.29
N LEU A 700 3.65 -2.89 30.65
CA LEU A 700 2.57 -2.44 29.77
C LEU A 700 2.65 -0.92 29.55
N GLU A 701 2.97 -0.12 30.56
CA GLU A 701 3.08 1.34 30.47
C GLU A 701 4.41 1.80 29.81
N PHE A 702 5.54 1.14 30.19
CA PHE A 702 6.89 1.47 29.73
C PHE A 702 7.51 0.28 29.02
N PRO A 703 7.34 0.13 27.70
CA PRO A 703 7.69 -1.08 26.98
C PRO A 703 9.18 -1.37 26.98
N THR A 704 9.50 -2.66 27.10
CA THR A 704 10.79 -3.24 26.79
C THR A 704 10.66 -4.31 25.73
N ASP A 705 11.75 -5.02 25.41
CA ASP A 705 11.73 -6.21 24.54
C ASP A 705 10.86 -7.36 25.08
N ARG A 706 10.28 -7.22 26.30
CA ARG A 706 9.41 -8.21 26.96
C ARG A 706 7.91 -7.87 26.89
N ARG A 707 7.52 -6.73 26.30
CA ARG A 707 6.14 -6.23 26.34
C ARG A 707 5.10 -7.25 25.86
N ILE A 708 5.36 -7.96 24.76
CA ILE A 708 4.44 -8.97 24.22
C ILE A 708 4.21 -10.11 25.22
N PHE A 709 5.23 -10.49 26.01
CA PHE A 709 5.16 -11.51 27.05
C PHE A 709 4.42 -11.00 28.29
N ALA A 710 4.55 -9.72 28.63
CA ALA A 710 3.74 -9.08 29.66
C ALA A 710 2.24 -9.05 29.29
N VAL A 711 1.91 -8.78 28.03
CA VAL A 711 0.52 -8.87 27.52
C VAL A 711 -0.01 -10.29 27.67
N ALA A 712 0.79 -11.32 27.35
CA ALA A 712 0.39 -12.72 27.49
C ALA A 712 0.09 -13.07 28.96
N ASN A 713 1.00 -12.69 29.89
CA ASN A 713 0.81 -12.92 31.34
C ASN A 713 -0.41 -12.15 31.87
N ALA A 714 -0.60 -10.90 31.44
CA ALA A 714 -1.76 -10.10 31.85
C ALA A 714 -3.08 -10.78 31.49
N LEU A 715 -3.23 -11.22 30.23
CA LEU A 715 -4.44 -11.92 29.75
C LEU A 715 -4.62 -13.30 30.44
N ALA A 716 -3.53 -14.07 30.59
CA ALA A 716 -3.57 -15.37 31.22
C ALA A 716 -4.03 -15.29 32.70
N ARG A 717 -3.61 -14.24 33.41
CA ARG A 717 -3.94 -13.97 34.82
C ARG A 717 -5.24 -13.17 34.99
N GLY A 718 -6.00 -12.95 33.89
CA GLY A 718 -7.34 -12.39 33.94
C GLY A 718 -7.44 -10.87 34.00
N ARG A 719 -6.36 -10.13 33.69
CA ARG A 719 -6.47 -8.69 33.47
C ARG A 719 -7.31 -8.44 32.23
N SER A 720 -8.24 -7.47 32.31
CA SER A 720 -9.14 -7.18 31.19
C SER A 720 -8.44 -6.48 30.03
N VAL A 721 -8.96 -6.66 28.82
CA VAL A 721 -8.52 -5.94 27.61
C VAL A 721 -8.53 -4.43 27.84
N GLU A 722 -9.52 -3.90 28.54
CA GLU A 722 -9.62 -2.46 28.84
C GLU A 722 -8.50 -1.97 29.78
N HIS A 723 -8.11 -2.79 30.77
CA HIS A 723 -6.98 -2.46 31.65
C HIS A 723 -5.67 -2.42 30.89
N ILE A 724 -5.42 -3.44 30.06
CA ILE A 724 -4.20 -3.52 29.23
C ILE A 724 -4.16 -2.35 28.23
N HIS A 725 -5.27 -2.08 27.54
CA HIS A 725 -5.37 -0.95 26.62
C HIS A 725 -5.09 0.39 27.31
N LYS A 726 -5.65 0.62 28.48
CA LYS A 726 -5.48 1.87 29.24
C LYS A 726 -4.00 2.15 29.57
N LEU A 727 -3.21 1.13 29.87
CA LEU A 727 -1.79 1.27 30.19
C LEU A 727 -0.92 1.36 28.95
N SER A 728 -1.21 0.52 27.95
CA SER A 728 -0.32 0.33 26.79
C SER A 728 -0.70 1.18 25.57
N ASN A 729 -1.95 1.65 25.47
CA ASN A 729 -2.60 2.19 24.28
C ASN A 729 -2.60 1.25 23.04
N ILE A 730 -2.28 -0.03 23.20
CA ILE A 730 -2.40 -1.04 22.14
C ILE A 730 -3.89 -1.15 21.75
N ASP A 731 -4.19 -1.19 20.46
CA ASP A 731 -5.59 -1.26 20.00
C ASP A 731 -6.30 -2.49 20.55
N ARG A 732 -7.55 -2.29 20.97
CA ARG A 732 -8.41 -3.33 21.54
C ARG A 732 -8.62 -4.51 20.61
N TRP A 733 -8.60 -4.27 19.30
CA TRP A 733 -8.74 -5.32 18.30
C TRP A 733 -7.62 -6.35 18.43
N PHE A 734 -6.37 -5.91 18.50
CA PHE A 734 -5.22 -6.79 18.71
C PHE A 734 -5.30 -7.53 20.03
N LEU A 735 -5.64 -6.83 21.11
CA LEU A 735 -5.75 -7.43 22.46
C LEU A 735 -6.83 -8.51 22.53
N ARG A 736 -7.97 -8.31 21.86
CA ARG A 736 -9.05 -9.33 21.79
C ARG A 736 -8.63 -10.54 20.96
N LYS A 737 -7.86 -10.35 19.91
CA LYS A 737 -7.30 -11.46 19.14
C LYS A 737 -6.34 -12.30 19.98
N LEU A 738 -5.47 -11.64 20.74
CA LEU A 738 -4.55 -12.31 21.67
C LEU A 738 -5.28 -12.99 22.83
N GLU A 739 -6.35 -12.37 23.36
CA GLU A 739 -7.23 -12.98 24.36
C GLU A 739 -7.84 -14.30 23.85
N GLY A 740 -8.22 -14.36 22.56
CA GLY A 740 -8.72 -15.57 21.92
C GLY A 740 -7.69 -16.73 21.90
N ILE A 741 -6.38 -16.42 21.75
CA ILE A 741 -5.32 -17.41 21.86
C ILE A 741 -5.24 -17.96 23.29
N ILE A 742 -5.26 -17.12 24.31
CA ILE A 742 -5.23 -17.53 25.73
C ILE A 742 -6.45 -18.36 26.09
N ALA A 743 -7.64 -17.98 25.58
CA ALA A 743 -8.87 -18.76 25.82
C ALA A 743 -8.78 -20.18 25.23
N ALA A 744 -8.25 -20.31 24.02
CA ALA A 744 -8.02 -21.63 23.40
C ALA A 744 -6.97 -22.46 24.16
N ALA A 745 -5.91 -21.81 24.67
CA ALA A 745 -4.92 -22.48 25.52
C ALA A 745 -5.56 -23.05 26.79
N LYS A 746 -6.34 -22.25 27.52
CA LYS A 746 -7.06 -22.68 28.72
C LYS A 746 -8.04 -23.83 28.44
N ALA A 747 -8.72 -23.82 27.29
CA ALA A 747 -9.62 -24.92 26.90
C ALA A 747 -8.91 -26.25 26.66
N MET A 748 -7.61 -26.25 26.40
CA MET A 748 -6.79 -27.45 26.22
C MET A 748 -6.12 -27.93 27.53
N GLU A 749 -6.17 -27.15 28.60
CA GLU A 749 -5.49 -27.49 29.86
C GLU A 749 -5.96 -28.85 30.43
N HIS A 750 -4.99 -29.70 30.77
CA HIS A 750 -5.18 -30.97 31.42
C HIS A 750 -5.98 -32.06 30.65
N SER A 751 -6.31 -31.79 29.34
CA SER A 751 -7.16 -32.74 28.60
C SER A 751 -6.44 -34.00 28.09
N GLY A 752 -5.09 -34.03 28.12
CA GLY A 752 -4.30 -35.06 27.44
C GLY A 752 -4.47 -35.04 25.91
N ALA A 753 -3.43 -35.35 25.14
CA ALA A 753 -3.48 -35.25 23.67
C ALA A 753 -4.59 -36.08 23.01
N ALA A 754 -4.83 -37.27 23.51
CA ALA A 754 -5.84 -38.20 22.98
C ALA A 754 -7.30 -37.74 23.23
N GLN A 755 -7.51 -36.91 24.21
CA GLN A 755 -8.84 -36.42 24.64
C GLN A 755 -9.20 -35.05 24.07
N ILE A 756 -8.26 -34.33 23.44
CA ILE A 756 -8.57 -33.06 22.81
C ILE A 756 -9.61 -33.27 21.70
N PRO A 757 -10.76 -32.60 21.74
CA PRO A 757 -11.76 -32.69 20.69
C PRO A 757 -11.16 -32.26 19.33
N ALA A 758 -11.57 -32.93 18.26
CA ALA A 758 -11.04 -32.66 16.91
C ALA A 758 -11.20 -31.17 16.50
N ASP A 759 -12.36 -30.58 16.84
CA ASP A 759 -12.64 -29.17 16.50
C ASP A 759 -11.75 -28.21 17.30
N LEU A 760 -11.50 -28.48 18.59
CA LEU A 760 -10.61 -27.69 19.42
C LEU A 760 -9.16 -27.80 18.89
N LEU A 761 -8.71 -29.03 18.53
CA LEU A 761 -7.38 -29.24 17.99
C LEU A 761 -7.21 -28.53 16.63
N ARG A 762 -8.20 -28.62 15.75
CA ARG A 762 -8.22 -27.88 14.46
C ARG A 762 -8.16 -26.37 14.70
N ARG A 763 -9.00 -25.86 15.59
CA ARG A 763 -9.01 -24.43 15.95
C ARG A 763 -7.68 -23.99 16.54
N ALA A 764 -7.06 -24.77 17.41
CA ALA A 764 -5.76 -24.46 17.97
C ALA A 764 -4.69 -24.35 16.85
N LYS A 765 -4.68 -25.31 15.89
CA LYS A 765 -3.78 -25.23 14.75
C LYS A 765 -4.05 -24.00 13.88
N GLN A 766 -5.29 -23.65 13.65
CA GLN A 766 -5.69 -22.44 12.92
C GLN A 766 -5.28 -21.16 13.65
N LEU A 767 -5.34 -21.14 14.98
CA LEU A 767 -4.82 -20.01 15.78
C LEU A 767 -3.28 -19.99 15.86
N GLY A 768 -2.58 -20.88 15.18
CA GLY A 768 -1.13 -20.89 15.06
C GLY A 768 -0.39 -21.64 16.17
N PHE A 769 -1.05 -22.44 17.01
CA PHE A 769 -0.37 -23.25 18.02
C PHE A 769 0.56 -24.31 17.38
N SER A 770 1.79 -24.41 17.87
CA SER A 770 2.67 -25.54 17.54
C SER A 770 2.25 -26.82 18.24
N ASP A 771 2.65 -27.98 17.72
CA ASP A 771 2.41 -29.25 18.39
C ASP A 771 3.07 -29.29 19.77
N HIS A 772 4.25 -28.65 19.91
CA HIS A 772 4.94 -28.46 21.20
C HIS A 772 4.14 -27.61 22.20
N GLN A 773 3.55 -26.49 21.75
CA GLN A 773 2.75 -25.62 22.60
C GLN A 773 1.47 -26.32 23.07
N ILE A 774 0.78 -27.05 22.17
CA ILE A 774 -0.40 -27.85 22.52
C ILE A 774 -0.03 -28.93 23.55
N ALA A 775 1.11 -29.60 23.35
CA ALA A 775 1.59 -30.61 24.27
C ALA A 775 1.82 -30.07 25.71
N LYS A 776 2.35 -28.84 25.81
CA LYS A 776 2.55 -28.15 27.09
C LYS A 776 1.22 -27.98 27.83
N TYR A 777 0.16 -27.48 27.18
CA TYR A 777 -1.14 -27.25 27.77
C TYR A 777 -1.90 -28.56 28.08
N SER A 778 -1.79 -29.54 27.19
CA SER A 778 -2.51 -30.80 27.34
C SER A 778 -1.80 -31.84 28.22
N ALA A 779 -0.71 -31.48 28.91
CA ALA A 779 0.14 -32.38 29.70
C ALA A 779 0.54 -33.64 28.90
N SER A 780 1.01 -33.46 27.65
CA SER A 780 1.33 -34.53 26.71
C SER A 780 2.71 -34.33 26.09
N THR A 781 3.02 -35.06 25.02
CA THR A 781 4.24 -34.91 24.23
C THR A 781 3.95 -34.35 22.84
N GLU A 782 4.89 -33.64 22.24
CA GLU A 782 4.75 -33.12 20.88
C GLU A 782 4.44 -34.21 19.86
N LEU A 783 5.09 -35.35 19.97
CA LEU A 783 4.88 -36.51 19.09
C LEU A 783 3.45 -37.11 19.23
N ALA A 784 2.90 -37.13 20.45
CA ALA A 784 1.52 -37.61 20.67
C ALA A 784 0.49 -36.65 20.04
N VAL A 785 0.69 -35.31 20.19
CA VAL A 785 -0.16 -34.30 19.53
C VAL A 785 -0.05 -34.41 18.01
N ARG A 786 1.17 -34.55 17.46
CA ARG A 786 1.40 -34.69 16.02
C ARG A 786 0.69 -35.95 15.45
N ARG A 787 0.82 -37.09 16.11
CA ARG A 787 0.12 -38.32 15.76
C ARG A 787 -1.39 -38.12 15.78
N ARG A 788 -1.93 -37.55 16.86
CA ARG A 788 -3.35 -37.29 17.01
C ARG A 788 -3.92 -36.40 15.89
N ARG A 789 -3.26 -35.28 15.57
CA ARG A 789 -3.75 -34.42 14.49
C ARG A 789 -3.66 -35.10 13.10
N GLN A 790 -2.63 -35.93 12.85
CA GLN A 790 -2.52 -36.68 11.61
C GLN A 790 -3.64 -37.74 11.47
N GLU A 791 -3.97 -38.45 12.55
CA GLU A 791 -5.11 -39.39 12.60
C GLU A 791 -6.44 -38.70 12.30
N LEU A 792 -6.59 -37.43 12.70
CA LEU A 792 -7.78 -36.61 12.45
C LEU A 792 -7.74 -35.87 11.11
N GLY A 793 -6.73 -36.12 10.28
CA GLY A 793 -6.57 -35.40 8.99
C GLY A 793 -6.33 -33.91 9.13
N ILE A 794 -5.80 -33.46 10.27
CA ILE A 794 -5.46 -32.03 10.50
C ILE A 794 -4.01 -31.81 10.06
N THR A 795 -3.84 -31.37 8.82
CA THR A 795 -2.55 -31.13 8.17
C THR A 795 -2.48 -29.69 7.63
N PRO A 796 -1.30 -29.08 7.56
CA PRO A 796 -1.16 -27.77 6.94
C PRO A 796 -1.23 -27.87 5.42
N PHE A 797 -1.54 -26.75 4.79
CA PHE A 797 -1.54 -26.59 3.33
C PHE A 797 -0.49 -25.58 2.91
N VAL A 798 0.10 -25.78 1.74
CA VAL A 798 1.05 -24.84 1.13
C VAL A 798 0.28 -23.88 0.24
N LYS A 799 0.48 -22.58 0.47
CA LYS A 799 -0.15 -21.49 -0.28
C LYS A 799 0.93 -20.60 -0.89
N GLN A 800 0.63 -20.03 -2.05
CA GLN A 800 1.51 -19.04 -2.71
C GLN A 800 1.27 -17.65 -2.17
N ILE A 801 2.31 -16.81 -2.17
CA ILE A 801 2.16 -15.35 -2.07
C ILE A 801 1.54 -14.88 -3.38
N ASP A 802 0.40 -14.21 -3.26
CA ASP A 802 -0.39 -13.70 -4.37
C ASP A 802 -0.71 -12.22 -4.14
N THR A 803 -0.17 -11.36 -4.98
CA THR A 803 -0.32 -9.91 -4.87
C THR A 803 -1.68 -9.38 -5.32
N VAL A 804 -2.49 -10.19 -5.98
CA VAL A 804 -3.78 -9.79 -6.55
C VAL A 804 -4.95 -10.68 -6.10
N ALA A 805 -4.79 -11.39 -4.98
CA ALA A 805 -5.83 -12.19 -4.33
C ALA A 805 -6.55 -13.16 -5.30
N ALA A 806 -5.80 -13.91 -6.10
CA ALA A 806 -6.25 -14.89 -7.10
C ALA A 806 -7.03 -14.30 -8.30
N GLU A 807 -7.02 -12.98 -8.50
CA GLU A 807 -7.64 -12.37 -9.68
C GLU A 807 -6.91 -12.76 -10.97
N PHE A 808 -5.58 -12.88 -10.90
CA PHE A 808 -4.72 -13.47 -11.93
C PHE A 808 -3.91 -14.63 -11.33
N PRO A 809 -3.59 -15.67 -12.10
CA PRO A 809 -2.77 -16.78 -11.60
C PRO A 809 -1.40 -16.28 -11.13
N ALA A 810 -1.04 -16.53 -9.87
CA ALA A 810 0.29 -16.26 -9.36
C ALA A 810 1.30 -17.27 -9.92
N GLN A 811 2.39 -16.78 -10.50
CA GLN A 811 3.52 -17.58 -10.98
C GLN A 811 4.73 -17.44 -10.05
N THR A 812 4.47 -17.08 -8.79
CA THR A 812 5.52 -16.97 -7.79
C THR A 812 5.89 -18.33 -7.23
N ASN A 813 7.14 -18.47 -6.87
CA ASN A 813 7.68 -19.59 -6.10
C ASN A 813 7.86 -19.26 -4.62
N TYR A 814 7.21 -18.19 -4.15
CA TYR A 814 7.26 -17.72 -2.77
C TYR A 814 6.04 -18.24 -2.01
N LEU A 815 6.28 -19.08 -0.97
CA LEU A 815 5.28 -19.93 -0.37
C LEU A 815 5.21 -19.76 1.14
N TYR A 816 4.04 -20.06 1.73
CA TYR A 816 3.85 -20.20 3.17
C TYR A 816 2.92 -21.38 3.48
N THR A 817 2.94 -21.87 4.72
CA THR A 817 2.05 -22.94 5.17
C THR A 817 0.98 -22.41 6.09
N THR A 818 -0.25 -22.96 6.00
CA THR A 818 -1.37 -22.57 6.85
C THR A 818 -2.32 -23.74 7.11
N TYR A 819 -3.06 -23.68 8.24
CA TYR A 819 -4.18 -24.58 8.53
C TYR A 819 -5.55 -24.00 8.13
N HIS A 820 -5.57 -22.81 7.52
CA HIS A 820 -6.77 -22.13 7.02
C HIS A 820 -7.01 -22.36 5.52
N ALA A 821 -6.64 -23.53 5.01
CA ALA A 821 -6.88 -23.87 3.62
C ALA A 821 -7.50 -25.25 3.52
N VAL A 822 -7.95 -25.63 2.34
CA VAL A 822 -8.55 -26.95 2.02
C VAL A 822 -7.74 -27.72 0.99
N GLU A 823 -6.83 -27.03 0.28
CA GLU A 823 -5.97 -27.58 -0.77
C GLU A 823 -4.64 -26.85 -0.85
N HIS A 824 -3.66 -27.47 -1.48
CA HIS A 824 -2.38 -26.86 -1.81
C HIS A 824 -2.50 -26.07 -3.12
N ASP A 825 -1.81 -24.93 -3.22
CA ASP A 825 -1.68 -24.20 -4.50
C ASP A 825 -0.67 -24.87 -5.43
N LEU A 826 0.31 -25.59 -4.86
CA LEU A 826 1.35 -26.30 -5.60
C LEU A 826 1.47 -27.74 -5.12
N ASN A 827 1.72 -28.64 -6.07
CA ASN A 827 2.10 -30.02 -5.79
C ASN A 827 3.61 -30.17 -6.00
N PHE A 828 4.29 -30.68 -4.97
CA PHE A 828 5.72 -31.00 -5.04
C PHE A 828 5.89 -32.46 -5.48
N GLU A 829 6.07 -32.67 -6.76
CA GLU A 829 6.38 -34.03 -7.31
C GLU A 829 7.90 -34.23 -7.45
N ASP A 830 8.69 -33.23 -7.17
CA ASP A 830 10.12 -33.19 -7.40
C ASP A 830 10.93 -33.44 -6.12
N HIS A 831 12.04 -34.15 -6.29
CA HIS A 831 13.05 -34.27 -5.26
C HIS A 831 14.10 -33.17 -5.39
N GLY A 832 14.00 -32.14 -4.56
CA GLY A 832 14.95 -31.03 -4.49
C GLY A 832 15.88 -31.10 -3.28
N VAL A 833 16.90 -30.25 -3.26
CA VAL A 833 17.77 -30.02 -2.10
C VAL A 833 17.21 -28.86 -1.28
N MET A 834 16.87 -29.11 -0.03
CA MET A 834 16.44 -28.07 0.91
C MET A 834 17.68 -27.35 1.46
N VAL A 835 17.70 -26.02 1.41
CA VAL A 835 18.73 -25.16 1.99
C VAL A 835 18.09 -24.37 3.12
N LEU A 836 18.61 -24.49 4.34
CA LEU A 836 18.17 -23.73 5.50
C LEU A 836 18.90 -22.39 5.53
N GLY A 837 18.14 -21.29 5.62
CA GLY A 837 18.61 -19.92 5.68
C GLY A 837 19.22 -19.56 7.05
N SER A 838 19.70 -18.32 7.12
CA SER A 838 20.35 -17.78 8.34
C SER A 838 19.40 -17.55 9.50
N GLY A 839 18.09 -17.42 9.22
CA GLY A 839 17.11 -16.99 10.20
C GLY A 839 17.27 -15.50 10.56
N VAL A 840 16.78 -15.14 11.76
CA VAL A 840 16.81 -13.75 12.22
C VAL A 840 18.25 -13.26 12.46
N TYR A 841 18.55 -12.05 11.99
CA TYR A 841 19.82 -11.40 12.31
C TYR A 841 19.93 -11.10 13.79
N ARG A 842 21.12 -11.32 14.34
CA ARG A 842 21.46 -11.12 15.74
C ARG A 842 22.96 -10.82 15.86
N ILE A 843 23.41 -10.33 17.00
CA ILE A 843 24.82 -10.12 17.26
C ILE A 843 25.57 -11.47 17.15
N GLY A 844 26.46 -11.56 16.15
CA GLY A 844 27.25 -12.76 15.84
C GLY A 844 26.64 -13.65 14.74
N SER A 845 25.53 -13.25 14.10
CA SER A 845 24.96 -13.95 12.95
C SER A 845 24.16 -12.98 12.10
N SER A 846 24.62 -12.63 10.90
CA SER A 846 24.06 -11.62 10.03
C SER A 846 24.21 -11.98 8.54
N VAL A 847 24.44 -10.99 7.68
CA VAL A 847 24.45 -11.12 6.21
C VAL A 847 25.46 -12.12 5.65
N GLU A 848 26.53 -12.44 6.40
CA GLU A 848 27.52 -13.43 6.01
C GLU A 848 26.92 -14.83 5.85
N PHE A 849 25.91 -15.18 6.63
CA PHE A 849 25.22 -16.47 6.51
C PHE A 849 24.24 -16.49 5.33
N ASP A 850 23.63 -15.35 5.02
CA ASP A 850 22.85 -15.18 3.78
C ASP A 850 23.73 -15.39 2.55
N TRP A 851 24.90 -14.77 2.54
CA TRP A 851 25.87 -14.94 1.47
C TRP A 851 26.21 -16.43 1.28
N CYS A 852 26.46 -17.17 2.37
CA CYS A 852 26.74 -18.60 2.32
C CYS A 852 25.57 -19.38 1.70
N ALA A 853 24.34 -19.12 2.14
CA ALA A 853 23.14 -19.82 1.65
C ALA A 853 22.86 -19.54 0.17
N VAL A 854 22.96 -18.27 -0.27
CA VAL A 854 22.81 -17.89 -1.69
C VAL A 854 23.88 -18.57 -2.55
N ARG A 855 25.14 -18.61 -2.08
CA ARG A 855 26.22 -19.29 -2.82
C ARG A 855 25.98 -20.80 -2.91
N ALA A 856 25.47 -21.43 -1.86
CA ALA A 856 25.12 -22.85 -1.88
C ALA A 856 24.00 -23.12 -2.91
N ILE A 857 22.91 -22.33 -2.92
CA ILE A 857 21.81 -22.44 -3.87
C ILE A 857 22.33 -22.30 -5.31
N ARG A 858 23.08 -21.23 -5.62
CA ARG A 858 23.62 -21.00 -6.94
C ARG A 858 24.53 -22.15 -7.42
N THR A 859 25.33 -22.70 -6.53
CA THR A 859 26.23 -23.84 -6.86
C THR A 859 25.42 -25.11 -7.15
N LEU A 860 24.40 -25.41 -6.33
CA LEU A 860 23.52 -26.56 -6.54
C LEU A 860 22.79 -26.46 -7.88
N ARG A 861 22.25 -25.27 -8.18
CA ARG A 861 21.52 -25.02 -9.44
C ARG A 861 22.42 -25.11 -10.66
N ALA A 862 23.64 -24.54 -10.59
CA ALA A 862 24.63 -24.67 -11.65
C ALA A 862 25.01 -26.14 -11.95
N LYS A 863 24.75 -27.05 -10.98
CA LYS A 863 24.90 -28.49 -11.13
C LYS A 863 23.60 -29.23 -11.52
N GLY A 864 22.52 -28.50 -11.79
CA GLY A 864 21.24 -29.04 -12.24
C GLY A 864 20.31 -29.54 -11.10
N PHE A 865 20.62 -29.26 -9.83
CA PHE A 865 19.71 -29.58 -8.72
C PHE A 865 18.59 -28.56 -8.61
N LYS A 866 17.36 -29.02 -8.38
CA LYS A 866 16.28 -28.18 -7.86
C LYS A 866 16.54 -27.84 -6.40
N THR A 867 16.19 -26.63 -5.98
CA THR A 867 16.47 -26.16 -4.61
C THR A 867 15.22 -25.57 -3.98
N VAL A 868 15.01 -25.89 -2.70
CA VAL A 868 13.98 -25.28 -1.84
C VAL A 868 14.72 -24.51 -0.74
N MET A 869 14.38 -23.23 -0.55
CA MET A 869 14.94 -22.38 0.49
C MET A 869 13.93 -22.17 1.61
N VAL A 870 14.35 -22.35 2.85
CA VAL A 870 13.54 -22.07 4.05
C VAL A 870 14.19 -20.93 4.81
N ASN A 871 13.49 -19.80 4.90
CA ASN A 871 13.96 -18.61 5.64
C ASN A 871 12.77 -17.75 6.10
N TYR A 872 12.88 -17.15 7.27
CA TYR A 872 11.86 -16.28 7.86
C TYR A 872 12.36 -14.86 8.16
N ASN A 873 13.53 -14.49 7.65
CA ASN A 873 14.09 -13.16 7.79
C ASN A 873 13.76 -12.31 6.53
N PRO A 874 13.00 -11.20 6.66
CA PRO A 874 12.62 -10.37 5.53
C PRO A 874 13.78 -9.54 4.96
N GLU A 875 14.82 -9.31 5.73
CA GLU A 875 15.97 -8.47 5.36
C GLU A 875 16.94 -9.16 4.39
N THR A 876 16.72 -10.44 4.06
CA THR A 876 17.70 -11.23 3.34
C THR A 876 17.64 -11.08 1.83
N CYS A 877 18.78 -11.24 1.18
CA CYS A 877 18.88 -11.34 -0.29
C CYS A 877 18.33 -12.66 -0.87
N LEU A 878 17.99 -13.62 -0.03
CA LEU A 878 17.65 -14.99 -0.45
C LEU A 878 16.36 -15.05 -1.27
N LEU A 879 15.40 -14.19 -0.99
CA LEU A 879 14.06 -14.28 -1.58
C LEU A 879 14.00 -13.87 -3.06
N TYR A 880 14.95 -13.07 -3.58
CA TYR A 880 14.87 -12.52 -4.94
C TYR A 880 16.18 -12.56 -5.75
N THR A 881 17.30 -12.96 -5.17
CA THR A 881 18.59 -12.93 -5.87
C THR A 881 18.95 -14.22 -6.57
N SER A 882 18.23 -15.28 -6.31
CA SER A 882 18.31 -16.46 -7.18
C SER A 882 17.32 -16.26 -8.33
N ASP A 883 17.82 -16.10 -9.56
CA ASP A 883 16.99 -16.25 -10.75
C ASP A 883 16.33 -17.63 -10.68
N ALA A 884 15.04 -17.61 -10.32
CA ALA A 884 14.26 -18.80 -10.07
C ALA A 884 14.80 -19.72 -8.96
N ALA A 885 14.66 -19.34 -7.69
CA ALA A 885 14.32 -20.33 -6.70
C ALA A 885 12.90 -20.75 -7.07
N ASP A 886 12.75 -21.90 -7.68
CA ASP A 886 11.42 -22.35 -8.09
C ASP A 886 10.53 -22.67 -6.89
N ASP A 887 11.09 -22.73 -5.65
CA ASP A 887 10.33 -23.02 -4.44
C ASP A 887 10.94 -22.37 -3.18
N LEU A 888 10.25 -21.38 -2.61
CA LEU A 888 10.57 -20.74 -1.34
C LEU A 888 9.47 -21.03 -0.31
N LEU A 889 9.81 -21.65 0.78
CA LEU A 889 8.91 -21.85 1.92
C LEU A 889 9.27 -20.88 3.04
N CYS A 890 8.38 -19.91 3.34
CA CYS A 890 8.32 -19.25 4.64
C CYS A 890 7.48 -20.12 5.59
N VAL A 891 8.11 -20.69 6.62
CA VAL A 891 7.44 -21.55 7.61
C VAL A 891 6.73 -20.70 8.67
#